data_9593d79a343c461c109f9b2e315c3279
#
_entry.id   9593d79a343c461c109f9b2e315c3279
#
_cell.length_a   1.000
_cell.length_b   1.000
_cell.length_c   1.000
_cell.angle_alpha   90.00
_cell.angle_beta   90.00
_cell.angle_gamma   90.00
#
_symmetry.space_group_name_H-M   'P 1'
#
loop_
_entity.id
_entity.type
_entity.pdbx_description
1 polymer ?
#
loop_
_entity_poly.entity_id
_entity_poly.type
_entity_poly.pdbx_seq_one_letter_code
_entity_poly.pdbx_strand_id
1 'polypeptide(L)'
;VRVSRFWHNHQPIYWPEWNNNIGENNRVQFAQDSIVLKSGQTYDTGAGHPDNNLTDIFGHGDRVASYQSGPRNSLANLSGSAGYAVSYSGSLMENVRSLGRANNLGYGSGWYNGYREAMGWSTPSGSRRMDMVGFTYHHSLGSVIPKAVFRKEIQIFKQAWWKAWDKNSDLSDHSKGFFPTEMAFTTEMIDVLRDEGYDWVIVASHHLSRTCPTYLQQGGGINSSMPNRADLLGPSPTTGWWYGSPNPGNAARNVAPFAYQLHKVKYVNPETGAEKTMIAVPSDDVLSYKAGYSGAEIGMIHDNIAPYATDPTRPAIVLPATDGDNAWGGGSSSWMESTPSFFSACDSAGYGPTSIQDFVNQYGANAPVAHIEDGAWIFPEMCYGSPYFLKWVDPPTNPNNLPACYPNTQVDLETPGFALKFWNWSPVIAGANWCETAEQILEDEGGTVADWKIATPYDWDGSYTNPNEVERAWHIFLAGLDSGFNYYGGMGNDDEVKQSLANRRAIEMLSPWMTSGRRANDRTPPTVFRPQRFPYNPGTNTFGWFNVNPTNGAFDKKMGSDFYVWTHAYDISGIPDGGVVLKIRRDLDGVNTMANNHNETYAGGGDVEGWVSIPMTKRVLPKTRAALNAAAANGQIDYFIEAAEIADYYFAKVTTFRGALADYYIEATDTKGNVYKSDIQHVYVVDDGTTGGASPSATFSPAAPSDCAAITVNFNAATSALATAATVNAFYHFSTNSDDWVTTAMTRQSSNTFALTFATNQIPD
;
A
#
# COMPACT_ATOMS: atom_id res chain seq x y z
N VAL A 1 -1.28 -3.91 32.61
CA VAL A 1 -1.23 -2.98 31.46
C VAL A 1 0.07 -2.21 31.51
N ARG A 2 0.68 -1.96 30.34
CA ARG A 2 1.82 -1.07 30.16
C ARG A 2 1.43 0.04 29.17
N VAL A 3 2.08 1.20 29.28
CA VAL A 3 1.78 2.37 28.45
C VAL A 3 3.05 2.88 27.80
N SER A 4 2.98 3.14 26.50
CA SER A 4 4.03 3.78 25.71
C SER A 4 3.42 4.84 24.80
N ARG A 5 4.24 5.52 24.02
CA ARG A 5 3.79 6.57 23.09
C ARG A 5 4.53 6.47 21.78
N PHE A 6 3.83 6.71 20.69
CA PHE A 6 4.42 6.86 19.37
C PHE A 6 4.05 8.22 18.77
N TRP A 7 5.02 8.90 18.17
CA TRP A 7 4.86 10.14 17.42
C TRP A 7 5.38 10.01 16.01
N HIS A 8 4.55 10.42 15.08
CA HIS A 8 4.89 10.46 13.68
C HIS A 8 5.19 11.91 13.26
N ASN A 9 6.39 12.14 12.72
CA ASN A 9 6.80 13.43 12.16
C ASN A 9 7.12 13.24 10.67
N HIS A 10 6.39 13.97 9.84
CA HIS A 10 6.58 13.89 8.40
C HIS A 10 6.16 15.19 7.71
N GLN A 11 6.91 15.57 6.67
CA GLN A 11 6.48 16.49 5.62
C GLN A 11 7.14 16.07 4.30
N PRO A 12 6.42 16.09 3.17
CA PRO A 12 6.91 15.62 1.89
C PRO A 12 8.01 16.52 1.30
N ILE A 13 8.65 16.03 0.25
CA ILE A 13 9.25 16.90 -0.75
C ILE A 13 8.07 17.48 -1.55
N TYR A 14 7.66 18.68 -1.22
CA TYR A 14 6.43 19.29 -1.74
C TYR A 14 6.41 19.43 -3.25
N TRP A 15 7.61 19.51 -3.86
CA TRP A 15 7.72 19.59 -5.29
C TRP A 15 8.92 18.75 -5.79
N PRO A 16 8.71 17.56 -6.33
CA PRO A 16 9.77 16.67 -6.81
C PRO A 16 10.34 17.15 -8.16
N GLU A 17 10.92 18.33 -8.16
CA GLU A 17 11.56 18.98 -9.28
C GLU A 17 13.01 19.29 -8.94
N TRP A 18 13.86 19.40 -9.97
CA TRP A 18 15.25 19.77 -9.77
C TRP A 18 15.41 21.16 -9.15
N ASN A 19 16.40 21.28 -8.27
CA ASN A 19 16.78 22.57 -7.71
C ASN A 19 17.71 23.32 -8.68
N ASN A 20 17.17 24.07 -9.63
CA ASN A 20 17.93 24.67 -10.72
C ASN A 20 18.55 26.03 -10.39
N ASN A 21 18.33 26.62 -9.21
CA ASN A 21 18.62 28.03 -8.99
C ASN A 21 19.44 28.37 -7.75
N ILE A 22 19.84 27.41 -6.92
CA ILE A 22 20.50 27.69 -5.62
C ILE A 22 21.87 27.01 -5.48
N GLY A 23 22.54 26.71 -6.58
CA GLY A 23 23.90 26.16 -6.57
C GLY A 23 24.00 24.64 -6.34
N GLU A 24 22.95 23.98 -5.88
CA GLU A 24 22.88 22.53 -5.68
C GLU A 24 21.95 21.89 -6.72
N ASN A 25 22.34 21.98 -8.00
CA ASN A 25 21.45 21.73 -9.15
C ASN A 25 21.12 20.25 -9.44
N ASN A 26 21.75 19.34 -8.74
CA ASN A 26 21.62 17.90 -9.01
C ASN A 26 20.84 17.17 -7.93
N ARG A 27 19.94 17.84 -7.26
CA ARG A 27 19.01 17.30 -6.28
C ARG A 27 17.61 17.91 -6.39
N VAL A 28 16.64 17.28 -5.76
CA VAL A 28 15.29 17.84 -5.64
C VAL A 28 15.25 19.09 -4.75
N GLN A 29 14.18 19.87 -4.90
CA GLN A 29 13.92 21.03 -4.05
C GLN A 29 13.52 20.57 -2.66
N PHE A 30 14.19 21.09 -1.63
CA PHE A 30 13.73 21.00 -0.25
C PHE A 30 12.90 22.22 0.15
N ALA A 31 12.34 22.21 1.35
CA ALA A 31 11.42 23.28 1.78
C ALA A 31 11.96 24.69 1.58
N GLN A 32 13.22 24.95 1.96
CA GLN A 32 13.85 26.28 1.77
C GLN A 32 13.94 26.66 0.30
N ASP A 33 14.28 25.71 -0.56
CA ASP A 33 14.42 25.94 -2.01
C ASP A 33 13.06 26.30 -2.62
N SER A 34 12.04 25.52 -2.30
CA SER A 34 10.68 25.77 -2.78
C SER A 34 10.09 27.09 -2.27
N ILE A 35 10.37 27.48 -1.03
CA ILE A 35 9.98 28.80 -0.50
C ILE A 35 10.60 29.93 -1.32
N VAL A 36 11.86 29.80 -1.72
CA VAL A 36 12.58 30.81 -2.51
C VAL A 36 12.13 30.81 -3.97
N LEU A 37 11.91 29.63 -4.55
CA LEU A 37 11.69 29.46 -6.00
C LEU A 37 10.22 29.57 -6.43
N LYS A 38 9.27 29.32 -5.51
CA LYS A 38 7.85 29.14 -5.81
C LYS A 38 7.20 30.26 -6.65
N SER A 39 7.71 31.46 -6.61
CA SER A 39 7.13 32.61 -7.31
C SER A 39 7.59 32.77 -8.75
N GLY A 40 8.53 31.96 -9.23
CA GLY A 40 9.18 32.15 -10.52
C GLY A 40 9.10 30.97 -11.49
N GLN A 41 8.57 29.82 -11.06
CA GLN A 41 8.51 28.62 -11.89
C GLN A 41 7.18 28.51 -12.63
N THR A 42 7.25 28.13 -13.90
CA THR A 42 6.09 27.72 -14.70
C THR A 42 6.37 26.36 -15.32
N TYR A 43 5.31 25.57 -15.50
CA TYR A 43 5.38 24.26 -16.16
C TYR A 43 5.08 24.36 -17.65
N ASP A 44 5.32 23.26 -18.38
CA ASP A 44 5.08 23.15 -19.81
C ASP A 44 3.63 23.50 -20.22
N THR A 45 2.69 23.38 -19.29
CA THR A 45 1.29 23.78 -19.47
C THR A 45 1.02 25.25 -19.21
N GLY A 46 2.02 26.01 -18.79
CA GLY A 46 1.86 27.41 -18.34
C GLY A 46 1.33 27.55 -16.90
N ALA A 47 1.07 26.45 -16.19
CA ALA A 47 0.68 26.49 -14.78
C ALA A 47 1.85 27.00 -13.92
N GLY A 48 1.55 27.83 -12.94
CA GLY A 48 2.54 28.29 -11.97
C GLY A 48 2.90 27.20 -10.96
N HIS A 49 4.04 27.37 -10.30
CA HIS A 49 4.44 26.51 -9.18
C HIS A 49 3.36 26.59 -8.07
N PRO A 50 2.84 25.46 -7.58
CA PRO A 50 1.84 25.44 -6.53
C PRO A 50 2.32 26.17 -5.27
N ASP A 51 1.48 27.02 -4.71
CA ASP A 51 1.73 27.64 -3.42
C ASP A 51 1.22 26.71 -2.31
N ASN A 52 2.08 25.79 -1.86
CA ASN A 52 1.77 24.85 -0.81
C ASN A 52 1.81 25.48 0.61
N ASN A 53 1.81 26.79 0.76
CA ASN A 53 1.89 27.47 2.05
C ASN A 53 3.07 27.04 2.93
N LEU A 54 4.20 26.72 2.33
CA LEU A 54 5.34 26.12 3.05
C LEU A 54 5.86 27.00 4.19
N THR A 55 5.76 28.31 4.06
CA THR A 55 6.13 29.23 5.13
C THR A 55 5.24 29.05 6.36
N ASP A 56 3.94 28.87 6.16
CA ASP A 56 3.00 28.63 7.26
C ASP A 56 3.12 27.23 7.81
N ILE A 57 3.30 26.25 6.92
CA ILE A 57 3.45 24.84 7.31
C ILE A 57 4.66 24.65 8.21
N PHE A 58 5.84 25.08 7.80
CA PHE A 58 7.07 24.91 8.58
C PHE A 58 7.23 25.95 9.69
N GLY A 59 6.66 27.15 9.55
CA GLY A 59 6.76 28.20 10.54
C GLY A 59 5.76 28.10 11.70
N HIS A 60 4.83 27.13 11.67
CA HIS A 60 3.89 26.92 12.76
C HIS A 60 4.62 26.49 14.05
N GLY A 61 4.36 27.18 15.17
CA GLY A 61 5.13 26.99 16.41
C GLY A 61 5.18 25.58 16.93
N ASP A 62 4.05 24.85 16.83
CA ASP A 62 3.97 23.44 17.27
C ASP A 62 4.82 22.51 16.40
N ARG A 63 4.89 22.75 15.10
CA ARG A 63 5.75 22.00 14.17
C ARG A 63 7.22 22.31 14.41
N VAL A 64 7.55 23.59 14.60
CA VAL A 64 8.93 24.01 14.97
C VAL A 64 9.37 23.31 16.25
N ALA A 65 8.48 23.22 17.25
CA ALA A 65 8.75 22.49 18.49
C ALA A 65 8.85 20.97 18.25
N SER A 66 7.90 20.37 17.54
CA SER A 66 7.86 18.92 17.28
C SER A 66 9.10 18.45 16.53
N TYR A 67 9.55 19.19 15.52
CA TYR A 67 10.69 18.78 14.70
C TYR A 67 12.06 18.99 15.35
N GLN A 68 12.13 19.68 16.48
CA GLN A 68 13.40 19.98 17.15
C GLN A 68 13.52 19.41 18.57
N SER A 69 12.57 19.67 19.44
CA SER A 69 12.75 19.41 20.88
C SER A 69 11.47 19.02 21.63
N GLY A 70 10.30 19.15 21.04
CA GLY A 70 9.01 18.88 21.71
C GLY A 70 8.92 17.50 22.36
N PRO A 71 9.16 16.40 21.63
CA PRO A 71 9.16 15.05 22.20
C PRO A 71 10.22 14.86 23.31
N ARG A 72 11.41 15.44 23.14
CA ARG A 72 12.45 15.42 24.17
C ARG A 72 11.99 16.12 25.46
N ASN A 73 11.43 17.29 25.35
CA ASN A 73 10.96 18.08 26.49
C ASN A 73 9.83 17.38 27.23
N SER A 74 8.91 16.75 26.50
CA SER A 74 7.85 15.93 27.08
C SER A 74 8.42 14.73 27.84
N LEU A 75 9.35 13.98 27.24
CA LEU A 75 9.95 12.77 27.83
C LEU A 75 10.82 13.07 29.06
N ALA A 76 11.48 14.22 29.11
CA ALA A 76 12.41 14.59 30.19
C ALA A 76 11.75 14.60 31.57
N ASN A 77 10.45 14.88 31.66
CA ASN A 77 9.68 14.97 32.88
C ASN A 77 9.01 13.67 33.31
N LEU A 78 9.20 12.58 32.56
CA LEU A 78 8.59 11.30 32.85
C LEU A 78 9.55 10.37 33.63
N SER A 79 8.99 9.33 34.24
CA SER A 79 9.76 8.31 34.94
C SER A 79 10.82 7.70 34.03
N GLY A 80 11.90 7.19 34.59
CA GLY A 80 13.00 6.58 33.82
C GLY A 80 12.60 5.37 32.98
N SER A 81 11.48 4.71 33.31
CA SER A 81 10.93 3.58 32.55
C SER A 81 10.12 4.02 31.32
N ALA A 82 9.66 5.27 31.27
CA ALA A 82 8.93 5.78 30.15
C ALA A 82 9.81 5.93 28.91
N GLY A 83 9.30 5.50 27.77
CA GLY A 83 9.94 5.70 26.48
C GLY A 83 8.95 6.11 25.40
N TYR A 84 9.45 6.81 24.41
CA TYR A 84 8.75 7.19 23.19
C TYR A 84 9.39 6.55 21.98
N ALA A 85 8.59 6.04 21.08
CA ALA A 85 9.02 5.75 19.72
C ALA A 85 8.61 6.92 18.81
N VAL A 86 9.49 7.33 17.93
CA VAL A 86 9.27 8.47 17.01
C VAL A 86 9.71 8.07 15.62
N SER A 87 8.82 8.24 14.64
CA SER A 87 9.23 8.24 13.24
C SER A 87 9.53 9.67 12.77
N TYR A 88 10.48 9.78 11.88
CA TYR A 88 10.90 11.05 11.31
C TYR A 88 11.39 10.79 9.89
N SER A 89 10.61 11.15 8.87
CA SER A 89 10.93 10.79 7.49
C SER A 89 12.22 11.42 6.98
N GLY A 90 12.86 10.79 6.00
CA GLY A 90 14.05 11.33 5.37
C GLY A 90 13.79 12.67 4.67
N SER A 91 12.64 12.79 4.00
CA SER A 91 12.19 14.04 3.38
C SER A 91 12.06 15.18 4.40
N LEU A 92 11.51 14.90 5.59
CA LEU A 92 11.45 15.89 6.66
C LEU A 92 12.84 16.25 7.20
N MET A 93 13.76 15.26 7.36
CA MET A 93 15.14 15.55 7.77
C MET A 93 15.80 16.55 6.84
N GLU A 94 15.66 16.37 5.53
CA GLU A 94 16.24 17.26 4.52
C GLU A 94 15.53 18.61 4.46
N ASN A 95 14.23 18.65 4.60
CA ASN A 95 13.47 19.91 4.67
C ASN A 95 13.91 20.76 5.86
N VAL A 96 13.97 20.16 7.06
CA VAL A 96 14.40 20.87 8.27
C VAL A 96 15.89 21.25 8.22
N ARG A 97 16.73 20.37 7.65
CA ARG A 97 18.14 20.68 7.41
C ARG A 97 18.31 21.90 6.51
N SER A 98 17.55 21.99 5.42
CA SER A 98 17.63 23.08 4.47
C SER A 98 17.21 24.42 5.12
N LEU A 99 16.12 24.40 5.91
CA LEU A 99 15.65 25.54 6.69
C LEU A 99 16.67 25.93 7.78
N GLY A 100 17.26 24.96 8.48
CA GLY A 100 18.26 25.17 9.51
C GLY A 100 19.56 25.78 8.98
N ARG A 101 20.02 25.36 7.79
CA ARG A 101 21.17 25.98 7.10
C ARG A 101 20.90 27.45 6.72
N ALA A 102 19.66 27.76 6.35
CA ALA A 102 19.23 29.12 6.04
C ALA A 102 18.91 29.95 7.31
N ASN A 103 18.89 29.34 8.50
CA ASN A 103 18.42 29.93 9.75
C ASN A 103 17.04 30.56 9.59
N ASN A 104 16.10 29.82 8.99
CA ASN A 104 14.77 30.29 8.60
C ASN A 104 13.67 29.62 9.42
N LEU A 105 12.53 30.30 9.60
CA LEU A 105 11.29 29.84 10.25
C LEU A 105 11.48 29.23 11.65
N GLY A 106 12.51 29.65 12.38
CA GLY A 106 12.80 29.14 13.73
C GLY A 106 13.67 27.88 13.76
N TYR A 107 14.12 27.38 12.61
CA TYR A 107 15.10 26.29 12.54
C TYR A 107 16.52 26.84 12.49
N GLY A 108 17.42 26.20 13.25
CA GLY A 108 18.85 26.48 13.23
C GLY A 108 19.65 25.25 12.82
N SER A 109 20.97 25.43 12.66
CA SER A 109 21.89 24.34 12.28
C SER A 109 21.94 23.17 13.29
N GLY A 110 21.47 23.39 14.52
CA GLY A 110 21.40 22.36 15.58
C GLY A 110 19.98 21.78 15.79
N TRP A 111 19.10 21.79 14.81
CA TRP A 111 17.73 21.33 14.92
C TRP A 111 17.60 19.90 15.50
N TYR A 112 18.56 19.04 15.27
CA TYR A 112 18.60 17.65 15.74
C TYR A 112 19.05 17.47 17.20
N ASN A 113 19.56 18.52 17.85
CA ASN A 113 20.23 18.39 19.16
C ASN A 113 19.33 17.81 20.25
N GLY A 114 18.05 18.22 20.29
CA GLY A 114 17.10 17.71 21.27
C GLY A 114 16.86 16.20 21.12
N TYR A 115 16.75 15.71 19.91
CA TYR A 115 16.58 14.28 19.63
C TYR A 115 17.86 13.50 19.96
N ARG A 116 19.04 13.97 19.54
CA ARG A 116 20.34 13.35 19.86
C ARG A 116 20.57 13.22 21.36
N GLU A 117 20.24 14.26 22.12
CA GLU A 117 20.29 14.23 23.59
C GLU A 117 19.39 13.13 24.16
N ALA A 118 18.11 13.11 23.75
CA ALA A 118 17.13 12.15 24.27
C ALA A 118 17.42 10.70 23.85
N MET A 119 18.01 10.48 22.68
CA MET A 119 18.47 9.15 22.24
C MET A 119 19.61 8.61 23.10
N GLY A 120 20.31 9.47 23.82
CA GLY A 120 21.31 9.08 24.82
C GLY A 120 20.72 8.61 26.15
N TRP A 121 19.42 8.82 26.37
CA TRP A 121 18.76 8.38 27.61
C TRP A 121 18.35 6.92 27.53
N SER A 122 18.59 6.19 28.65
CA SER A 122 18.26 4.77 28.73
C SER A 122 17.21 4.50 29.80
N THR A 123 16.39 3.50 29.58
CA THR A 123 15.53 2.89 30.61
C THR A 123 16.40 2.11 31.62
N PRO A 124 15.84 1.71 32.78
CA PRO A 124 16.56 0.82 33.70
C PRO A 124 16.97 -0.52 33.09
N SER A 125 16.28 -0.97 32.04
CA SER A 125 16.60 -2.20 31.30
C SER A 125 17.65 -2.00 30.21
N GLY A 126 18.09 -0.76 29.97
CA GLY A 126 19.14 -0.43 29.00
C GLY A 126 18.64 -0.07 27.59
N SER A 127 17.36 -0.14 27.31
CA SER A 127 16.81 0.31 26.02
C SER A 127 16.78 1.84 25.91
N ARG A 128 16.79 2.37 24.69
CA ARG A 128 16.62 3.82 24.48
C ARG A 128 15.26 4.28 24.97
N ARG A 129 15.23 5.42 25.66
CA ARG A 129 13.97 6.08 26.02
C ARG A 129 13.36 6.85 24.85
N MET A 130 14.19 7.42 23.98
CA MET A 130 13.79 8.01 22.71
C MET A 130 14.27 7.09 21.59
N ASP A 131 13.37 6.29 21.03
CA ASP A 131 13.69 5.37 19.95
C ASP A 131 13.22 5.97 18.61
N MET A 132 14.18 6.39 17.79
CA MET A 132 13.92 6.88 16.43
C MET A 132 13.76 5.67 15.52
N VAL A 133 12.53 5.21 15.37
CA VAL A 133 12.21 3.96 14.64
C VAL A 133 12.49 4.05 13.14
N GLY A 134 12.64 2.89 12.52
CA GLY A 134 12.75 2.77 11.06
C GLY A 134 11.49 3.26 10.35
N PHE A 135 11.71 3.79 9.15
CA PHE A 135 10.66 4.37 8.35
C PHE A 135 11.03 4.34 6.86
N THR A 136 10.16 4.78 5.97
CA THR A 136 10.48 5.06 4.57
C THR A 136 11.03 6.49 4.42
N TYR A 137 11.94 6.71 3.47
CA TYR A 137 12.54 8.03 3.30
C TYR A 137 11.51 9.08 2.89
N HIS A 138 10.66 8.76 1.89
CA HIS A 138 9.68 9.68 1.32
C HIS A 138 8.24 9.42 1.77
N HIS A 139 8.02 8.73 2.91
CA HIS A 139 6.66 8.42 3.36
C HIS A 139 5.88 7.57 2.34
N SER A 140 6.56 6.70 1.66
CA SER A 140 5.96 5.83 0.65
C SER A 140 5.18 4.68 1.29
N LEU A 141 4.10 4.24 0.64
CA LEU A 141 3.27 3.13 1.13
C LEU A 141 3.92 1.78 0.80
N GLY A 142 4.76 1.28 1.69
CA GLY A 142 5.44 0.00 1.51
C GLY A 142 4.53 -1.20 1.26
N SER A 143 3.26 -1.08 1.62
CA SER A 143 2.22 -2.10 1.40
C SER A 143 1.73 -2.23 -0.04
N VAL A 144 1.97 -1.24 -0.91
CA VAL A 144 1.44 -1.23 -2.29
C VAL A 144 2.51 -0.98 -3.35
N ILE A 145 3.63 -0.34 -3.01
CA ILE A 145 4.74 -0.13 -3.94
C ILE A 145 5.52 -1.44 -4.17
N PRO A 146 6.24 -1.59 -5.29
CA PRO A 146 7.08 -2.77 -5.54
C PRO A 146 8.09 -3.01 -4.42
N LYS A 147 8.32 -4.27 -4.06
CA LYS A 147 9.23 -4.65 -2.96
C LYS A 147 10.66 -4.09 -3.14
N ALA A 148 11.17 -4.03 -4.37
CA ALA A 148 12.48 -3.46 -4.65
C ALA A 148 12.52 -1.97 -4.32
N VAL A 149 11.49 -1.22 -4.70
CA VAL A 149 11.33 0.21 -4.38
C VAL A 149 11.20 0.42 -2.87
N PHE A 150 10.40 -0.41 -2.19
CA PHE A 150 10.26 -0.36 -0.74
C PHE A 150 11.60 -0.61 -0.02
N ARG A 151 12.38 -1.59 -0.49
CA ARG A 151 13.73 -1.85 0.02
C ARG A 151 14.64 -0.63 -0.19
N LYS A 152 14.61 -0.03 -1.37
CA LYS A 152 15.39 1.18 -1.69
C LYS A 152 15.03 2.33 -0.75
N GLU A 153 13.74 2.58 -0.53
CA GLU A 153 13.25 3.59 0.41
C GLU A 153 13.81 3.41 1.84
N ILE A 154 13.85 2.17 2.32
CA ILE A 154 14.42 1.86 3.63
C ILE A 154 15.94 2.05 3.65
N GLN A 155 16.63 1.61 2.61
CA GLN A 155 18.09 1.70 2.54
C GLN A 155 18.57 3.15 2.53
N ILE A 156 17.94 4.00 1.71
CA ILE A 156 18.28 5.43 1.71
C ILE A 156 17.85 6.14 2.99
N PHE A 157 16.72 5.72 3.60
CA PHE A 157 16.31 6.24 4.90
C PHE A 157 17.37 6.01 5.96
N LYS A 158 17.96 4.83 6.03
CA LYS A 158 19.03 4.52 6.99
C LYS A 158 20.23 5.45 6.83
N GLN A 159 20.59 5.83 5.59
CA GLN A 159 21.69 6.76 5.35
C GLN A 159 21.43 8.14 5.97
N ALA A 160 20.23 8.69 5.77
CA ALA A 160 19.83 9.95 6.40
C ALA A 160 19.72 9.81 7.93
N TRP A 161 19.18 8.69 8.41
CA TRP A 161 19.01 8.40 9.84
C TRP A 161 20.35 8.39 10.59
N TRP A 162 21.36 7.71 10.09
CA TRP A 162 22.68 7.67 10.72
C TRP A 162 23.31 9.05 10.80
N LYS A 163 23.19 9.84 9.75
CA LYS A 163 23.70 11.21 9.70
C LYS A 163 22.93 12.16 10.63
N ALA A 164 21.62 12.14 10.58
CA ALA A 164 20.77 13.00 11.40
C ALA A 164 21.01 12.77 12.88
N TRP A 165 21.10 11.51 13.29
CA TRP A 165 21.17 11.15 14.70
C TRP A 165 22.60 10.88 15.21
N ASP A 166 23.62 11.11 14.37
CA ASP A 166 25.03 10.94 14.73
C ASP A 166 25.31 9.51 15.23
N LYS A 167 24.96 8.53 14.42
CA LYS A 167 25.07 7.11 14.71
C LYS A 167 26.03 6.42 13.74
N ASN A 168 26.51 5.23 14.15
CA ASN A 168 27.31 4.39 13.26
C ASN A 168 26.44 3.84 12.12
N SER A 169 27.03 3.71 10.94
CA SER A 169 26.35 3.22 9.75
C SER A 169 26.28 1.68 9.73
N ASP A 170 25.86 1.08 10.83
CA ASP A 170 25.61 -0.35 10.94
C ASP A 170 24.27 -0.64 11.64
N LEU A 171 23.76 -1.86 11.47
CA LEU A 171 22.45 -2.26 11.99
C LEU A 171 22.41 -2.37 13.52
N SER A 172 23.55 -2.42 14.21
CA SER A 172 23.60 -2.50 15.67
C SER A 172 23.17 -1.20 16.32
N ASP A 173 23.42 -0.07 15.66
CA ASP A 173 23.11 1.26 16.17
C ASP A 173 21.76 1.81 15.66
N HIS A 174 21.07 1.07 14.78
CA HIS A 174 19.75 1.42 14.29
C HIS A 174 18.65 0.91 15.23
N SER A 175 17.47 1.55 15.21
CA SER A 175 16.28 1.00 15.88
C SER A 175 15.92 -0.38 15.35
N LYS A 176 15.39 -1.23 16.19
CA LYS A 176 14.83 -2.54 15.81
C LYS A 176 13.35 -2.50 15.43
N GLY A 177 12.72 -1.35 15.63
CA GLY A 177 11.32 -1.11 15.30
C GLY A 177 11.14 -0.41 13.97
N PHE A 178 10.02 -0.69 13.33
CA PHE A 178 9.59 -0.04 12.10
C PHE A 178 8.17 0.51 12.25
N PHE A 179 7.94 1.70 11.73
CA PHE A 179 6.60 2.26 11.57
C PHE A 179 6.22 2.24 10.09
N PRO A 180 5.23 1.44 9.67
CA PRO A 180 4.72 1.51 8.31
C PRO A 180 4.05 2.86 8.07
N THR A 181 4.33 3.47 6.95
CA THR A 181 3.64 4.69 6.51
C THR A 181 2.13 4.51 6.62
N GLU A 182 1.43 5.43 7.29
CA GLU A 182 -0.03 5.36 7.55
C GLU A 182 -0.45 4.11 8.34
N MET A 183 0.47 3.45 9.05
CA MET A 183 0.27 2.07 9.56
C MET A 183 -0.25 1.09 8.49
N ALA A 184 -0.05 1.42 7.22
CA ALA A 184 -0.43 0.56 6.11
C ALA A 184 0.49 -0.66 6.08
N PHE A 185 -0.01 -1.75 6.62
CA PHE A 185 0.75 -2.98 6.84
C PHE A 185 0.12 -4.17 6.10
N THR A 186 0.98 -4.98 5.53
CA THR A 186 0.69 -6.31 5.01
C THR A 186 1.84 -7.25 5.36
N THR A 187 1.55 -8.52 5.53
CA THR A 187 2.57 -9.52 5.89
C THR A 187 3.67 -9.64 4.83
N GLU A 188 3.40 -9.29 3.58
CA GLU A 188 4.39 -9.25 2.50
C GLU A 188 5.58 -8.30 2.79
N MET A 189 5.35 -7.22 3.57
CA MET A 189 6.41 -6.28 3.97
C MET A 189 7.45 -6.93 4.89
N ILE A 190 7.09 -7.98 5.62
CA ILE A 190 8.00 -8.68 6.56
C ILE A 190 9.23 -9.19 5.84
N ASP A 191 9.08 -9.62 4.59
CA ASP A 191 10.19 -10.09 3.78
C ASP A 191 11.33 -9.07 3.72
N VAL A 192 11.00 -7.85 3.33
CA VAL A 192 11.95 -6.74 3.23
C VAL A 192 12.39 -6.27 4.62
N LEU A 193 11.45 -6.07 5.55
CA LEU A 193 11.76 -5.53 6.88
C LEU A 193 12.72 -6.42 7.67
N ARG A 194 12.57 -7.75 7.58
CA ARG A 194 13.48 -8.68 8.25
C ARG A 194 14.88 -8.66 7.64
N ASP A 195 14.99 -8.61 6.30
CA ASP A 195 16.28 -8.48 5.63
C ASP A 195 16.98 -7.18 5.99
N GLU A 196 16.21 -6.10 6.16
CA GLU A 196 16.72 -4.79 6.54
C GLU A 196 16.97 -4.62 8.05
N GLY A 197 16.79 -5.69 8.85
CA GLY A 197 17.22 -5.80 10.25
C GLY A 197 16.22 -5.32 11.30
N TYR A 198 14.95 -5.17 10.94
CA TYR A 198 13.87 -4.83 11.88
C TYR A 198 13.28 -6.08 12.53
N ASP A 199 12.97 -6.00 13.82
CA ASP A 199 12.45 -7.11 14.64
C ASP A 199 10.98 -6.94 14.99
N TRP A 200 10.47 -5.70 15.05
CA TRP A 200 9.09 -5.40 15.39
C TRP A 200 8.52 -4.25 14.55
N VAL A 201 7.20 -4.25 14.42
CA VAL A 201 6.44 -3.30 13.61
C VAL A 201 5.22 -2.80 14.37
N ILE A 202 4.89 -1.50 14.24
CA ILE A 202 3.66 -0.94 14.80
C ILE A 202 2.51 -1.22 13.81
N VAL A 203 1.39 -1.72 14.33
CA VAL A 203 0.19 -2.03 13.56
C VAL A 203 -1.06 -1.46 14.23
N ALA A 204 -2.11 -1.21 13.47
CA ALA A 204 -3.37 -0.75 14.02
C ALA A 204 -4.11 -1.90 14.71
N SER A 205 -4.55 -1.70 15.96
CA SER A 205 -5.20 -2.73 16.79
C SER A 205 -6.48 -3.29 16.19
N HIS A 206 -7.23 -2.48 15.46
CA HIS A 206 -8.47 -2.92 14.84
C HIS A 206 -8.26 -4.00 13.78
N HIS A 207 -7.12 -4.03 13.09
CA HIS A 207 -6.80 -5.09 12.12
C HIS A 207 -6.53 -6.45 12.76
N LEU A 208 -6.13 -6.48 14.03
CA LEU A 208 -6.13 -7.70 14.85
C LEU A 208 -7.56 -8.09 15.25
N SER A 209 -8.34 -7.13 15.76
CA SER A 209 -9.72 -7.37 16.20
C SER A 209 -10.61 -7.89 15.06
N ARG A 210 -10.40 -7.42 13.84
CA ARG A 210 -11.14 -7.81 12.65
C ARG A 210 -10.86 -9.24 12.20
N THR A 211 -9.78 -9.86 12.67
CA THR A 211 -9.53 -11.29 12.40
C THR A 211 -10.38 -12.21 13.27
N CYS A 212 -11.03 -11.69 14.31
CA CYS A 212 -11.85 -12.49 15.22
C CYS A 212 -13.20 -12.87 14.57
N PRO A 213 -13.57 -14.16 14.47
CA PRO A 213 -14.85 -14.57 13.89
C PRO A 213 -16.07 -13.93 14.57
N THR A 214 -15.96 -13.59 15.85
CA THR A 214 -17.02 -12.91 16.61
C THR A 214 -17.13 -11.42 16.31
N TYR A 215 -16.21 -10.82 15.57
CA TYR A 215 -16.27 -9.40 15.15
C TYR A 215 -17.62 -9.06 14.48
N LEU A 216 -18.12 -9.94 13.62
CA LEU A 216 -19.37 -9.75 12.86
C LEU A 216 -20.61 -9.74 13.75
N GLN A 217 -20.53 -10.33 14.94
CA GLN A 217 -21.64 -10.44 15.88
C GLN A 217 -21.69 -9.29 16.87
N GLN A 218 -20.64 -8.48 16.91
CA GLN A 218 -20.57 -7.34 17.80
C GLN A 218 -21.40 -6.20 17.23
N GLY A 219 -22.57 -6.00 17.80
CA GLY A 219 -23.50 -4.96 17.40
C GLY A 219 -22.87 -3.57 17.44
N GLY A 220 -23.45 -2.63 16.78
CA GLY A 220 -22.99 -1.23 16.70
C GLY A 220 -22.63 -0.86 15.28
N GLY A 221 -22.41 0.39 15.02
CA GLY A 221 -21.95 1.02 13.79
C GLY A 221 -22.57 0.49 12.50
N ILE A 222 -23.57 1.13 12.05
CA ILE A 222 -24.27 0.88 10.79
C ILE A 222 -23.33 0.91 9.59
N ASN A 223 -22.15 1.52 9.74
CA ASN A 223 -21.18 1.80 8.69
C ASN A 223 -19.95 0.89 8.74
N SER A 224 -20.04 -0.24 9.44
CA SER A 224 -18.91 -1.16 9.58
C SER A 224 -18.72 -1.98 8.30
N SER A 225 -17.60 -1.86 7.66
CA SER A 225 -17.21 -2.81 6.63
C SER A 225 -16.88 -4.15 7.25
N MET A 226 -17.38 -5.22 6.66
CA MET A 226 -17.11 -6.57 7.17
C MET A 226 -15.71 -7.01 6.75
N PRO A 227 -14.91 -7.65 7.63
CA PRO A 227 -13.70 -8.34 7.20
C PRO A 227 -14.03 -9.44 6.21
N ASN A 228 -13.12 -9.74 5.30
CA ASN A 228 -13.28 -10.90 4.45
C ASN A 228 -13.19 -12.17 5.32
N ARG A 229 -13.97 -13.19 4.98
CA ARG A 229 -13.95 -14.46 5.73
C ARG A 229 -12.58 -15.14 5.68
N ALA A 230 -11.77 -14.89 4.64
CA ALA A 230 -10.41 -15.39 4.56
C ALA A 230 -9.51 -14.90 5.71
N ASP A 231 -9.84 -13.73 6.29
CA ASP A 231 -9.08 -13.12 7.38
C ASP A 231 -9.58 -13.52 8.77
N LEU A 232 -10.71 -14.25 8.90
CA LEU A 232 -11.31 -14.60 10.18
C LEU A 232 -10.59 -15.78 10.86
N LEU A 233 -9.28 -15.65 11.07
CA LEU A 233 -8.39 -16.68 11.63
C LEU A 233 -8.01 -16.42 13.10
N GLY A 234 -8.49 -15.35 13.69
CA GLY A 234 -8.23 -14.97 15.07
C GLY A 234 -9.04 -15.80 16.08
N PRO A 235 -8.84 -15.54 17.38
CA PRO A 235 -9.65 -16.15 18.42
C PRO A 235 -11.12 -15.69 18.35
N SER A 236 -12.01 -16.40 19.07
CA SER A 236 -13.43 -16.07 19.14
C SER A 236 -13.85 -15.56 20.52
N PRO A 237 -13.36 -14.41 21.00
CA PRO A 237 -13.68 -13.88 22.31
C PRO A 237 -15.15 -13.46 22.38
N THR A 238 -15.81 -13.81 23.49
CA THR A 238 -17.19 -13.42 23.76
C THR A 238 -17.31 -12.19 24.67
N THR A 239 -16.19 -11.74 25.24
CA THR A 239 -16.08 -10.58 26.13
C THR A 239 -14.88 -9.73 25.76
N GLY A 240 -14.76 -8.55 26.36
CA GLY A 240 -13.65 -7.65 26.09
C GLY A 240 -13.82 -6.78 24.84
N TRP A 241 -14.92 -6.92 24.15
CA TRP A 241 -15.27 -6.06 23.03
C TRP A 241 -15.67 -4.68 23.52
N TRP A 242 -15.09 -3.66 22.89
CA TRP A 242 -15.46 -2.29 23.11
C TRP A 242 -15.32 -1.48 21.83
N TYR A 243 -16.01 -0.39 21.77
CA TYR A 243 -15.87 0.56 20.67
C TYR A 243 -15.87 1.97 21.22
N GLY A 244 -15.06 2.80 20.62
CA GLY A 244 -15.03 4.23 20.84
C GLY A 244 -15.25 4.93 19.52
N SER A 245 -15.95 6.02 19.55
CA SER A 245 -16.06 6.87 18.38
C SER A 245 -15.09 8.04 18.56
N PRO A 246 -14.06 8.14 17.74
CA PRO A 246 -13.29 9.37 17.65
C PRO A 246 -14.16 10.50 17.10
N ASN A 247 -15.10 10.16 16.21
CA ASN A 247 -16.00 11.10 15.57
C ASN A 247 -17.43 10.52 15.54
N PRO A 248 -18.50 11.32 15.73
CA PRO A 248 -19.86 10.82 15.64
C PRO A 248 -20.10 10.10 14.32
N GLY A 249 -20.47 8.82 14.39
CA GLY A 249 -20.70 7.97 13.22
C GLY A 249 -19.58 7.01 12.83
N ASN A 250 -18.39 7.14 13.42
CA ASN A 250 -17.24 6.28 13.14
C ASN A 250 -16.82 5.53 14.39
N ALA A 251 -16.99 4.23 14.43
CA ALA A 251 -16.66 3.43 15.59
C ALA A 251 -15.62 2.37 15.24
N ALA A 252 -14.42 2.50 15.81
CA ALA A 252 -13.46 1.41 15.82
C ALA A 252 -13.85 0.39 16.88
N ARG A 253 -13.81 -0.90 16.54
CA ARG A 253 -14.09 -2.00 17.44
C ARG A 253 -12.80 -2.71 17.76
N ASN A 254 -12.51 -2.76 19.05
CA ASN A 254 -11.35 -3.46 19.54
C ASN A 254 -11.76 -4.52 20.56
N VAL A 255 -10.94 -5.54 20.70
CA VAL A 255 -11.18 -6.61 21.69
C VAL A 255 -9.96 -6.77 22.59
N ALA A 256 -10.18 -6.53 23.89
CA ALA A 256 -9.16 -6.74 24.91
C ALA A 256 -9.25 -8.18 25.47
N PRO A 257 -8.10 -8.82 25.79
CA PRO A 257 -6.77 -8.28 25.69
C PRO A 257 -6.12 -8.50 24.32
N PHE A 258 -6.73 -9.27 23.42
CA PHE A 258 -6.12 -9.77 22.18
C PHE A 258 -5.51 -8.67 21.32
N ALA A 259 -6.28 -7.61 21.02
CA ALA A 259 -5.82 -6.51 20.18
C ALA A 259 -4.84 -5.54 20.86
N TYR A 260 -4.46 -5.83 22.11
CA TYR A 260 -3.52 -5.04 22.92
C TYR A 260 -2.29 -5.83 23.37
N GLN A 261 -2.11 -7.03 22.85
CA GLN A 261 -0.97 -7.90 23.18
C GLN A 261 -0.02 -8.02 22.00
N LEU A 262 1.24 -8.34 22.28
CA LEU A 262 2.21 -8.67 21.24
C LEU A 262 1.82 -9.97 20.54
N HIS A 263 1.97 -9.97 19.22
CA HIS A 263 1.79 -11.14 18.38
C HIS A 263 2.97 -11.30 17.44
N LYS A 264 3.30 -12.53 17.08
CA LYS A 264 4.16 -12.81 15.92
C LYS A 264 3.27 -12.84 14.68
N VAL A 265 3.61 -12.04 13.69
CA VAL A 265 3.03 -12.10 12.35
C VAL A 265 4.00 -12.77 11.41
N LYS A 266 3.48 -13.56 10.48
CA LYS A 266 4.26 -14.46 9.64
C LYS A 266 4.10 -14.11 8.17
N TYR A 267 5.22 -14.05 7.45
CA TYR A 267 5.31 -14.09 6.00
C TYR A 267 5.85 -15.45 5.57
N VAL A 268 5.33 -15.96 4.48
CA VAL A 268 5.83 -17.16 3.80
C VAL A 268 6.27 -16.79 2.40
N ASN A 269 7.50 -17.10 2.04
CA ASN A 269 7.97 -16.88 0.67
C ASN A 269 7.24 -17.85 -0.27
N PRO A 270 6.48 -17.39 -1.27
CA PRO A 270 5.63 -18.26 -2.07
C PRO A 270 6.40 -19.27 -2.95
N GLU A 271 7.64 -18.96 -3.33
CA GLU A 271 8.45 -19.84 -4.17
C GLU A 271 9.12 -20.96 -3.34
N THR A 272 9.59 -20.62 -2.13
CA THR A 272 10.44 -21.51 -1.33
C THR A 272 9.73 -22.12 -0.11
N GLY A 273 8.63 -21.54 0.33
CA GLY A 273 7.98 -21.88 1.59
C GLY A 273 8.73 -21.41 2.84
N ALA A 274 9.80 -20.65 2.68
CA ALA A 274 10.58 -20.12 3.83
C ALA A 274 9.77 -19.09 4.61
N GLU A 275 9.78 -19.24 5.94
CA GLU A 275 9.05 -18.36 6.85
C GLU A 275 9.94 -17.27 7.43
N LYS A 276 9.40 -16.06 7.49
CA LYS A 276 9.94 -14.95 8.28
C LYS A 276 8.88 -14.47 9.26
N THR A 277 9.26 -14.14 10.48
CA THR A 277 8.33 -13.62 11.49
C THR A 277 8.81 -12.29 12.04
N MET A 278 7.85 -11.48 12.48
CA MET A 278 8.08 -10.17 13.09
C MET A 278 7.12 -9.98 14.25
N ILE A 279 7.49 -9.18 15.26
CA ILE A 279 6.59 -8.86 16.36
C ILE A 279 5.69 -7.70 15.94
N ALA A 280 4.39 -7.90 15.91
CA ALA A 280 3.40 -6.84 15.79
C ALA A 280 3.13 -6.20 17.16
N VAL A 281 3.28 -4.88 17.22
CA VAL A 281 3.01 -4.05 18.40
C VAL A 281 1.77 -3.23 18.09
N PRO A 282 0.60 -3.53 18.69
CA PRO A 282 -0.63 -2.85 18.35
C PRO A 282 -0.68 -1.44 18.95
N SER A 283 -1.12 -0.47 18.15
CA SER A 283 -1.53 0.85 18.61
C SER A 283 -3.02 0.85 18.94
N ASP A 284 -3.44 1.71 19.87
CA ASP A 284 -4.85 1.92 20.15
C ASP A 284 -5.42 3.07 19.28
N ASP A 285 -6.29 2.74 18.34
CA ASP A 285 -6.80 3.71 17.37
C ASP A 285 -7.70 4.77 18.02
N VAL A 286 -8.51 4.39 19.01
CA VAL A 286 -9.42 5.32 19.68
C VAL A 286 -8.67 6.28 20.58
N LEU A 287 -7.74 5.77 21.39
CA LEU A 287 -6.89 6.60 22.25
C LEU A 287 -5.94 7.45 21.43
N SER A 288 -5.46 6.95 20.28
CA SER A 288 -4.64 7.71 19.34
C SER A 288 -5.38 8.94 18.84
N TYR A 289 -6.58 8.78 18.35
CA TYR A 289 -7.41 9.91 17.90
C TYR A 289 -7.68 10.90 19.04
N LYS A 290 -8.10 10.39 20.21
CA LYS A 290 -8.32 11.22 21.38
C LYS A 290 -7.07 12.00 21.78
N ALA A 291 -5.92 11.31 21.85
CA ALA A 291 -4.66 11.98 22.16
C ALA A 291 -4.28 13.06 21.16
N GLY A 292 -4.58 12.88 19.87
CA GLY A 292 -4.30 13.85 18.82
C GLY A 292 -5.19 15.10 18.87
N TYR A 293 -6.44 14.97 19.32
CA TYR A 293 -7.43 16.04 19.19
C TYR A 293 -7.98 16.59 20.51
N SER A 294 -7.95 15.83 21.61
CA SER A 294 -8.55 16.25 22.87
C SER A 294 -7.82 15.79 24.14
N GLY A 295 -6.73 15.04 23.98
CA GLY A 295 -6.02 14.41 25.08
C GLY A 295 -6.51 12.99 25.38
N ALA A 296 -5.55 12.09 25.67
CA ALA A 296 -5.85 10.70 26.01
C ALA A 296 -6.47 10.60 27.42
N GLU A 297 -7.47 9.71 27.55
CA GLU A 297 -8.23 9.53 28.77
C GLU A 297 -7.92 8.17 29.43
N ILE A 298 -7.47 8.18 30.69
CA ILE A 298 -7.19 6.98 31.45
C ILE A 298 -8.44 6.12 31.69
N GLY A 299 -9.63 6.73 31.76
CA GLY A 299 -10.89 6.01 31.92
C GLY A 299 -11.13 4.93 30.87
N MET A 300 -10.71 5.16 29.64
CA MET A 300 -10.83 4.17 28.56
C MET A 300 -10.02 2.91 28.86
N ILE A 301 -8.84 3.06 29.47
CA ILE A 301 -8.01 1.91 29.89
C ILE A 301 -8.68 1.15 31.03
N HIS A 302 -9.19 1.87 32.03
CA HIS A 302 -9.86 1.29 33.20
C HIS A 302 -11.08 0.48 32.81
N ASP A 303 -11.91 1.02 31.95
CA ASP A 303 -13.23 0.46 31.67
C ASP A 303 -13.18 -0.64 30.60
N ASN A 304 -12.27 -0.53 29.63
CA ASN A 304 -12.34 -1.35 28.42
C ASN A 304 -11.15 -2.30 28.23
N ILE A 305 -9.99 -2.04 28.82
CA ILE A 305 -8.77 -2.83 28.56
C ILE A 305 -8.30 -3.57 29.82
N ALA A 306 -8.10 -2.85 30.92
CA ALA A 306 -7.50 -3.39 32.13
C ALA A 306 -8.30 -4.57 32.75
N PRO A 307 -9.66 -4.58 32.75
CA PRO A 307 -10.41 -5.70 33.29
C PRO A 307 -10.16 -7.05 32.63
N TYR A 308 -9.72 -7.01 31.36
CA TYR A 308 -9.48 -8.22 30.56
C TYR A 308 -7.99 -8.58 30.44
N ALA A 309 -7.07 -7.65 30.75
CA ALA A 309 -5.63 -7.84 30.66
C ALA A 309 -5.06 -8.45 31.97
N THR A 310 -5.53 -9.62 32.35
CA THR A 310 -5.24 -10.27 33.65
C THR A 310 -4.06 -11.22 33.63
N ASP A 311 -3.55 -11.61 32.46
CA ASP A 311 -2.39 -12.49 32.32
C ASP A 311 -1.08 -11.69 32.45
N PRO A 312 -0.29 -11.87 33.52
CA PRO A 312 0.95 -11.13 33.72
C PRO A 312 2.07 -11.57 32.77
N THR A 313 1.94 -12.72 32.13
CA THR A 313 2.93 -13.23 31.16
C THR A 313 2.70 -12.65 29.75
N ARG A 314 1.52 -12.12 29.51
CA ARG A 314 1.10 -11.47 28.27
C ARG A 314 0.31 -10.18 28.58
N PRO A 315 0.96 -9.18 29.17
CA PRO A 315 0.27 -7.94 29.50
C PRO A 315 -0.18 -7.19 28.24
N ALA A 316 -1.19 -6.37 28.40
CA ALA A 316 -1.58 -5.43 27.36
C ALA A 316 -0.60 -4.26 27.30
N ILE A 317 -0.30 -3.78 26.08
CA ILE A 317 0.31 -2.49 25.84
C ILE A 317 -0.75 -1.53 25.29
N VAL A 318 -0.81 -0.35 25.86
CA VAL A 318 -1.61 0.77 25.35
C VAL A 318 -0.66 1.75 24.73
N LEU A 319 -0.78 1.92 23.41
CA LEU A 319 0.11 2.72 22.59
C LEU A 319 -0.71 3.74 21.78
N PRO A 320 -1.00 4.94 22.33
CA PRO A 320 -1.48 6.02 21.51
C PRO A 320 -0.42 6.43 20.46
N ALA A 321 -0.81 6.45 19.21
CA ALA A 321 0.04 6.80 18.09
C ALA A 321 -0.62 7.94 17.30
N THR A 322 0.07 9.06 17.12
CA THR A 322 -0.50 10.25 16.47
C THR A 322 0.52 10.91 15.56
N ASP A 323 0.01 11.70 14.64
CA ASP A 323 0.81 12.71 13.97
C ASP A 323 1.37 13.66 15.02
N GLY A 324 2.68 13.79 15.02
CA GLY A 324 3.39 14.69 15.93
C GLY A 324 3.32 16.15 15.50
N ASP A 325 2.90 16.39 14.29
CA ASP A 325 2.86 17.69 13.62
C ASP A 325 1.45 18.13 13.18
N ASN A 326 0.42 17.52 13.75
CA ASN A 326 -1.00 17.67 13.34
C ASN A 326 -1.63 19.04 13.70
N ALA A 327 -0.83 20.07 13.93
CA ALA A 327 -1.33 21.39 14.31
C ALA A 327 -2.12 22.11 13.19
N TRP A 328 -1.93 21.72 11.93
CA TRP A 328 -2.54 22.37 10.77
C TRP A 328 -3.86 21.72 10.33
N GLY A 329 -4.00 20.42 10.48
CA GLY A 329 -5.17 19.65 10.02
C GLY A 329 -6.40 19.69 10.92
N GLY A 330 -6.52 20.67 11.81
CA GLY A 330 -7.61 20.75 12.80
C GLY A 330 -7.32 19.99 14.09
N GLY A 331 -6.18 19.34 14.20
CA GLY A 331 -5.65 18.82 15.45
C GLY A 331 -5.09 19.95 16.30
N SER A 332 -5.19 19.81 17.61
CA SER A 332 -4.50 20.69 18.55
C SER A 332 -3.18 20.07 18.95
N SER A 333 -2.21 20.87 19.36
CA SER A 333 -0.96 20.39 19.96
C SER A 333 -1.17 19.78 21.36
N SER A 334 -2.41 19.62 21.79
CA SER A 334 -2.76 19.07 23.11
C SER A 334 -2.10 17.73 23.42
N TRP A 335 -1.74 16.97 22.41
CA TRP A 335 -1.01 15.72 22.56
C TRP A 335 0.38 15.91 23.18
N MET A 336 1.08 16.99 22.88
CA MET A 336 2.40 17.30 23.43
C MET A 336 2.30 17.68 24.90
N GLU A 337 1.37 18.56 25.22
CA GLU A 337 1.13 19.06 26.58
C GLU A 337 0.43 18.03 27.45
N SER A 338 -0.51 17.25 26.91
CA SER A 338 -1.30 16.27 27.66
C SER A 338 -0.58 14.95 27.93
N THR A 339 0.43 14.60 27.12
CA THR A 339 1.14 13.32 27.26
C THR A 339 1.78 13.15 28.64
N PRO A 340 2.50 14.12 29.23
CA PRO A 340 3.08 13.97 30.58
C PRO A 340 2.03 13.70 31.65
N SER A 341 0.90 14.41 31.65
CA SER A 341 -0.18 14.20 32.61
C SER A 341 -0.86 12.85 32.44
N PHE A 342 -1.07 12.40 31.21
CA PHE A 342 -1.60 11.08 30.90
C PHE A 342 -0.70 9.97 31.44
N PHE A 343 0.62 10.04 31.21
CA PHE A 343 1.57 9.07 31.75
C PHE A 343 1.60 9.07 33.27
N SER A 344 1.56 10.23 33.92
CA SER A 344 1.52 10.34 35.36
C SER A 344 0.24 9.72 35.96
N ALA A 345 -0.89 9.92 35.28
CA ALA A 345 -2.16 9.29 35.69
C ALA A 345 -2.12 7.75 35.51
N CYS A 346 -1.52 7.27 34.42
CA CYS A 346 -1.33 5.84 34.18
C CYS A 346 -0.44 5.20 35.26
N ASP A 347 0.68 5.83 35.58
CA ASP A 347 1.62 5.35 36.60
C ASP A 347 0.95 5.32 37.99
N SER A 348 0.20 6.37 38.34
CA SER A 348 -0.59 6.42 39.59
C SER A 348 -1.67 5.33 39.68
N ALA A 349 -2.20 4.88 38.56
CA ALA A 349 -3.16 3.81 38.46
C ALA A 349 -2.52 2.39 38.41
N GLY A 350 -1.20 2.31 38.44
CA GLY A 350 -0.47 1.04 38.34
C GLY A 350 -0.30 0.52 36.90
N TYR A 351 -0.56 1.34 35.89
CA TYR A 351 -0.24 1.06 34.50
C TYR A 351 1.16 1.59 34.21
N GLY A 352 2.15 0.72 34.40
CA GLY A 352 3.56 1.12 34.35
C GLY A 352 3.96 1.65 32.96
N PRO A 353 4.65 2.80 32.88
CA PRO A 353 5.22 3.26 31.62
C PRO A 353 6.34 2.32 31.15
N THR A 354 6.51 2.22 29.85
CA THR A 354 7.55 1.40 29.21
C THR A 354 8.04 2.03 27.92
N SER A 355 9.24 1.66 27.45
CA SER A 355 9.55 1.80 26.02
C SER A 355 9.01 0.59 25.26
N ILE A 356 8.73 0.75 23.96
CA ILE A 356 8.28 -0.37 23.11
C ILE A 356 9.36 -1.46 23.09
N GLN A 357 10.65 -1.07 22.97
CA GLN A 357 11.74 -2.03 22.89
C GLN A 357 11.87 -2.85 24.19
N ASP A 358 11.72 -2.26 25.39
CA ASP A 358 11.70 -3.01 26.64
C ASP A 358 10.53 -3.99 26.70
N PHE A 359 9.35 -3.56 26.26
CA PHE A 359 8.17 -4.40 26.24
C PHE A 359 8.36 -5.59 25.30
N VAL A 360 8.91 -5.37 24.11
CA VAL A 360 9.23 -6.42 23.14
C VAL A 360 10.31 -7.36 23.69
N ASN A 361 11.38 -6.83 24.31
CA ASN A 361 12.44 -7.65 24.91
C ASN A 361 11.89 -8.56 26.01
N GLN A 362 10.95 -8.06 26.82
CA GLN A 362 10.40 -8.79 27.95
C GLN A 362 9.34 -9.83 27.54
N TYR A 363 8.49 -9.51 26.58
CA TYR A 363 7.28 -10.32 26.30
C TYR A 363 7.24 -10.88 24.87
N GLY A 364 8.05 -10.39 23.95
CA GLY A 364 7.98 -10.75 22.53
C GLY A 364 8.33 -12.21 22.25
N ALA A 365 9.23 -12.81 23.01
CA ALA A 365 9.63 -14.22 22.82
C ALA A 365 8.42 -15.18 22.98
N ASN A 366 7.51 -14.87 23.89
CA ASN A 366 6.32 -15.66 24.19
C ASN A 366 5.07 -15.24 23.40
N ALA A 367 5.19 -14.27 22.49
CA ALA A 367 4.07 -13.85 21.66
C ALA A 367 3.62 -15.00 20.76
N PRO A 368 2.33 -15.36 20.72
CA PRO A 368 1.82 -16.36 19.79
C PRO A 368 1.81 -15.84 18.37
N VAL A 369 1.78 -16.75 17.40
CA VAL A 369 1.51 -16.40 16.00
C VAL A 369 0.04 -15.99 15.88
N ALA A 370 -0.23 -14.90 15.19
CA ALA A 370 -1.56 -14.42 14.86
C ALA A 370 -1.63 -13.94 13.41
N HIS A 371 -2.79 -14.08 12.82
CA HIS A 371 -3.12 -13.40 11.57
C HIS A 371 -3.43 -11.93 11.84
N ILE A 372 -3.15 -11.09 10.87
CA ILE A 372 -3.53 -9.69 10.84
C ILE A 372 -4.13 -9.37 9.47
N GLU A 373 -5.25 -8.65 9.45
CA GLU A 373 -5.83 -8.19 8.20
C GLU A 373 -4.98 -7.07 7.61
N ASP A 374 -4.82 -7.06 6.29
CA ASP A 374 -4.18 -5.96 5.57
C ASP A 374 -4.93 -4.64 5.77
N GLY A 375 -4.22 -3.57 6.08
CA GLY A 375 -4.86 -2.28 6.24
C GLY A 375 -3.99 -1.21 6.88
N ALA A 376 -4.59 -0.05 7.14
CA ALA A 376 -3.95 1.16 7.63
C ALA A 376 -4.63 1.70 8.90
N TRP A 377 -4.08 2.76 9.49
CA TRP A 377 -4.66 3.38 10.71
C TRP A 377 -5.95 4.16 10.47
N ILE A 378 -6.34 4.37 9.22
CA ILE A 378 -7.65 4.90 8.87
C ILE A 378 -8.69 3.82 9.11
N PHE A 379 -9.68 4.12 9.94
CA PHE A 379 -10.67 3.14 10.36
C PHE A 379 -11.49 2.58 9.20
N PRO A 380 -11.77 1.28 9.21
CA PRO A 380 -12.62 0.65 8.18
C PRO A 380 -14.02 1.24 8.13
N GLU A 381 -14.53 1.71 9.25
CA GLU A 381 -15.83 2.34 9.39
C GLU A 381 -15.87 3.78 8.89
N MET A 382 -14.73 4.40 8.68
CA MET A 382 -14.63 5.69 8.02
C MET A 382 -14.68 5.51 6.51
N CYS A 383 -15.21 6.51 5.85
CA CYS A 383 -15.42 6.49 4.41
C CYS A 383 -14.21 6.17 3.55
N TYR A 384 -13.05 6.19 4.09
CA TYR A 384 -11.80 6.00 3.34
C TYR A 384 -10.99 4.83 3.86
N GLY A 385 -11.58 4.13 4.80
CA GLY A 385 -10.81 3.22 5.57
C GLY A 385 -10.42 1.97 4.86
N SER A 386 -9.52 1.35 5.46
CA SER A 386 -9.32 -0.07 5.32
C SER A 386 -10.70 -0.79 5.32
N PRO A 387 -10.84 -1.92 4.77
CA PRO A 387 -9.76 -2.87 4.52
C PRO A 387 -8.97 -2.52 3.27
N TYR A 388 -7.83 -3.11 3.13
CA TYR A 388 -6.93 -2.80 2.05
C TYR A 388 -6.46 -1.34 2.10
N PHE A 389 -6.00 -0.78 1.09
CA PHE A 389 -5.43 0.57 1.08
C PHE A 389 -6.28 1.51 0.25
N LEU A 390 -7.59 1.38 0.37
CA LEU A 390 -8.57 2.05 -0.50
C LEU A 390 -8.42 3.56 -0.54
N LYS A 391 -8.04 4.18 0.59
CA LYS A 391 -7.83 5.62 0.64
C LYS A 391 -6.85 6.11 -0.42
N TRP A 392 -5.84 5.31 -0.73
CA TRP A 392 -4.76 5.66 -1.66
C TRP A 392 -4.89 5.00 -3.03
N VAL A 393 -5.69 3.98 -3.14
CA VAL A 393 -5.76 3.12 -4.33
C VAL A 393 -7.06 3.28 -5.09
N ASP A 394 -8.17 3.42 -4.38
CA ASP A 394 -9.50 3.35 -4.97
C ASP A 394 -10.07 4.73 -5.35
N PRO A 395 -11.23 4.78 -6.00
CA PRO A 395 -11.65 5.95 -6.74
C PRO A 395 -11.61 7.23 -5.93
N PRO A 396 -11.37 8.36 -6.61
CA PRO A 396 -11.34 9.65 -5.97
C PRO A 396 -12.66 9.89 -5.28
N THR A 397 -12.59 10.07 -4.01
CA THR A 397 -13.71 10.45 -3.21
C THR A 397 -13.79 11.97 -3.21
N ASN A 398 -14.45 12.55 -4.18
CA ASN A 398 -14.97 13.89 -3.96
C ASN A 398 -16.12 13.76 -2.96
N PRO A 399 -16.01 14.28 -1.73
CA PRO A 399 -17.07 14.17 -0.73
C PRO A 399 -18.39 14.78 -1.21
N ASN A 400 -18.36 15.70 -2.14
CA ASN A 400 -19.56 16.28 -2.73
C ASN A 400 -20.17 15.40 -3.86
N ASN A 401 -19.44 14.41 -4.35
CA ASN A 401 -19.82 13.55 -5.47
C ASN A 401 -19.71 12.05 -5.14
N LEU A 402 -19.65 11.69 -3.89
CA LEU A 402 -19.50 10.31 -3.44
C LEU A 402 -20.54 9.34 -4.01
N PRO A 403 -21.83 9.69 -4.05
CA PRO A 403 -22.83 8.87 -4.74
C PRO A 403 -22.58 8.76 -6.23
N ALA A 404 -21.85 9.70 -6.83
CA ALA A 404 -21.54 9.69 -8.25
C ALA A 404 -20.27 8.89 -8.58
N CYS A 405 -19.34 8.76 -7.64
CA CYS A 405 -18.12 7.94 -7.83
C CYS A 405 -18.42 6.45 -7.73
N TYR A 406 -19.35 6.09 -6.87
CA TYR A 406 -19.89 4.74 -6.74
C TYR A 406 -21.39 4.76 -6.92
N PRO A 407 -21.90 5.17 -8.00
CA PRO A 407 -23.31 5.34 -8.20
C PRO A 407 -23.98 4.02 -8.00
N ASN A 408 -24.42 3.75 -6.85
CA ASN A 408 -25.23 2.58 -6.73
C ASN A 408 -24.59 1.33 -7.22
N THR A 409 -23.24 1.42 -7.18
CA THR A 409 -22.90 0.92 -8.01
C THR A 409 -21.81 0.10 -8.44
N GLN A 410 -21.37 0.20 -9.36
CA GLN A 410 -20.44 -0.63 -10.07
C GLN A 410 -19.31 0.26 -10.49
N VAL A 411 -18.17 0.10 -9.84
CA VAL A 411 -16.92 0.48 -10.44
C VAL A 411 -16.82 -0.31 -11.74
N ASP A 412 -17.02 0.36 -12.85
CA ASP A 412 -16.83 -0.25 -14.15
C ASP A 412 -15.34 -0.18 -14.51
N LEU A 413 -14.62 -1.21 -14.12
CA LEU A 413 -13.19 -1.34 -14.42
C LEU A 413 -12.94 -1.63 -15.91
N GLU A 414 -13.97 -1.97 -16.66
CA GLU A 414 -13.88 -2.32 -18.08
C GLU A 414 -14.01 -1.10 -19.00
N THR A 415 -14.74 -0.07 -18.58
CA THR A 415 -15.04 1.10 -19.43
C THR A 415 -13.94 2.16 -19.38
N PRO A 416 -13.45 2.65 -20.53
CA PRO A 416 -12.56 3.79 -20.58
C PRO A 416 -13.14 5.04 -19.93
N GLY A 417 -12.28 5.84 -19.29
CA GLY A 417 -12.67 7.12 -18.71
C GLY A 417 -13.18 7.05 -17.26
N PHE A 418 -13.04 5.94 -16.59
CA PHE A 418 -13.36 5.86 -15.17
C PHE A 418 -12.25 6.49 -14.33
N ALA A 419 -12.58 7.51 -13.52
CA ALA A 419 -11.60 8.22 -12.69
C ALA A 419 -11.35 7.47 -11.39
N LEU A 420 -10.22 6.81 -11.31
CA LEU A 420 -9.75 6.10 -10.14
C LEU A 420 -8.41 6.64 -9.68
N LYS A 421 -8.22 6.83 -8.39
CA LYS A 421 -6.92 7.22 -7.81
C LYS A 421 -5.82 6.23 -8.17
N PHE A 422 -6.14 4.95 -8.31
CA PHE A 422 -5.16 3.96 -8.67
C PHE A 422 -4.42 4.27 -9.98
N TRP A 423 -4.98 5.12 -10.84
CA TRP A 423 -4.34 5.50 -12.11
C TRP A 423 -3.10 6.38 -11.89
N ASN A 424 -3.00 7.05 -10.76
CA ASN A 424 -1.77 7.75 -10.36
C ASN A 424 -0.60 6.80 -10.13
N TRP A 425 -0.88 5.51 -9.92
CA TRP A 425 0.15 4.50 -9.79
C TRP A 425 0.80 4.11 -11.12
N SER A 426 0.18 4.40 -12.27
CA SER A 426 0.75 4.11 -13.58
C SER A 426 2.12 4.73 -13.81
N PRO A 427 2.34 6.05 -13.58
CA PRO A 427 3.67 6.64 -13.67
C PRO A 427 4.65 6.10 -12.63
N VAL A 428 4.18 5.72 -11.45
CA VAL A 428 5.02 5.11 -10.40
C VAL A 428 5.58 3.77 -10.88
N ILE A 429 4.74 2.90 -11.41
CA ILE A 429 5.16 1.56 -11.88
C ILE A 429 6.12 1.67 -13.08
N ALA A 430 5.85 2.55 -14.02
CA ALA A 430 6.76 2.75 -15.15
C ALA A 430 8.11 3.36 -14.70
N GLY A 431 8.10 4.36 -13.82
CA GLY A 431 9.30 4.98 -13.28
C GLY A 431 10.16 4.02 -12.47
N ALA A 432 9.53 3.15 -11.69
CA ALA A 432 10.22 2.10 -10.94
C ALA A 432 10.97 1.14 -11.87
N ASN A 433 10.30 0.62 -12.91
CA ASN A 433 10.94 -0.28 -13.87
C ASN A 433 12.12 0.38 -14.59
N TRP A 434 12.00 1.66 -14.97
CA TRP A 434 13.11 2.40 -15.56
C TRP A 434 14.32 2.50 -14.64
N CYS A 435 14.10 2.81 -13.36
CA CYS A 435 15.18 2.92 -12.37
C CYS A 435 15.81 1.56 -12.07
N GLU A 436 14.99 0.54 -11.85
CA GLU A 436 15.44 -0.84 -11.56
C GLU A 436 16.25 -1.40 -12.74
N THR A 437 15.77 -1.23 -13.98
CA THR A 437 16.47 -1.69 -15.17
C THR A 437 17.78 -0.93 -15.37
N ALA A 438 17.79 0.37 -15.11
CA ALA A 438 19.02 1.17 -15.21
C ALA A 438 20.06 0.72 -14.16
N GLU A 439 19.64 0.44 -12.94
CA GLU A 439 20.50 -0.09 -11.89
C GLU A 439 21.08 -1.45 -12.27
N GLN A 440 20.23 -2.38 -12.73
CA GLN A 440 20.66 -3.70 -13.20
C GLN A 440 21.71 -3.60 -14.33
N ILE A 441 21.46 -2.76 -15.32
CA ILE A 441 22.39 -2.59 -16.47
C ILE A 441 23.70 -1.95 -16.01
N LEU A 442 23.65 -0.93 -15.13
CA LEU A 442 24.85 -0.29 -14.60
C LEU A 442 25.74 -1.29 -13.85
N GLU A 443 25.13 -2.14 -13.01
CA GLU A 443 25.83 -3.19 -12.27
C GLU A 443 26.44 -4.24 -13.20
N ASP A 444 25.74 -4.65 -14.25
CA ASP A 444 26.28 -5.55 -15.28
C ASP A 444 27.45 -4.96 -16.05
N GLU A 445 27.49 -3.66 -16.21
CA GLU A 445 28.63 -2.93 -16.78
C GLU A 445 29.79 -2.73 -15.77
N GLY A 446 29.65 -3.22 -14.55
CA GLY A 446 30.64 -3.13 -13.46
C GLY A 446 30.61 -1.81 -12.71
N GLY A 447 29.55 -1.01 -12.88
CA GLY A 447 29.27 0.17 -12.07
C GLY A 447 28.63 -0.20 -10.72
N THR A 448 28.37 0.81 -9.92
CA THR A 448 27.71 0.63 -8.61
C THR A 448 26.70 1.74 -8.38
N VAL A 449 25.65 1.40 -7.63
CA VAL A 449 24.67 2.37 -7.11
C VAL A 449 24.85 2.46 -5.59
N ALA A 450 25.05 3.67 -5.10
CA ALA A 450 25.32 3.94 -3.70
C ALA A 450 24.14 4.64 -3.03
N ASP A 451 23.45 3.97 -2.12
CA ASP A 451 22.25 4.49 -1.44
C ASP A 451 22.50 5.84 -0.76
N TRP A 452 23.68 6.05 -0.17
CA TRP A 452 24.01 7.32 0.47
C TRP A 452 24.09 8.50 -0.52
N LYS A 453 24.40 8.26 -1.80
CA LYS A 453 24.40 9.29 -2.85
C LYS A 453 22.98 9.55 -3.37
N ILE A 454 22.13 8.52 -3.38
CA ILE A 454 20.70 8.69 -3.67
C ILE A 454 20.05 9.53 -2.57
N ALA A 455 20.31 9.20 -1.32
CA ALA A 455 19.74 9.92 -0.18
C ALA A 455 20.19 11.39 -0.12
N THR A 456 21.48 11.64 -0.36
CA THR A 456 22.09 12.95 -0.18
C THR A 456 23.06 13.29 -1.35
N PRO A 457 22.56 13.74 -2.52
CA PRO A 457 23.43 14.19 -3.62
C PRO A 457 24.41 15.31 -3.22
N TYR A 458 24.05 16.08 -2.20
CA TYR A 458 24.94 16.99 -1.48
C TYR A 458 25.01 16.59 -0.01
N ASP A 459 26.20 16.21 0.45
CA ASP A 459 26.38 15.79 1.83
C ASP A 459 26.07 16.92 2.83
N TRP A 460 25.98 16.58 4.08
CA TRP A 460 25.61 17.52 5.15
C TRP A 460 26.62 18.64 5.39
N ASP A 461 27.84 18.46 4.96
CA ASP A 461 28.87 19.52 4.91
C ASP A 461 28.74 20.44 3.67
N GLY A 462 27.82 20.12 2.74
CA GLY A 462 27.58 20.85 1.50
C GLY A 462 28.43 20.39 0.31
N SER A 463 29.26 19.35 0.48
CA SER A 463 30.06 18.79 -0.61
C SER A 463 29.19 18.00 -1.57
N TYR A 464 29.44 18.14 -2.87
CA TYR A 464 28.76 17.37 -3.90
C TYR A 464 29.31 15.94 -3.94
N THR A 465 28.43 14.96 -3.76
CA THR A 465 28.77 13.54 -3.67
C THR A 465 29.03 12.90 -5.03
N ASN A 466 28.79 13.65 -6.12
CA ASN A 466 28.95 13.22 -7.49
C ASN A 466 28.19 11.92 -7.82
N PRO A 467 26.86 11.90 -7.65
CA PRO A 467 26.06 10.75 -8.04
C PRO A 467 26.06 10.57 -9.57
N ASN A 468 26.01 9.31 -10.01
CA ASN A 468 25.84 8.97 -11.42
C ASN A 468 24.37 9.20 -11.87
N GLU A 469 24.10 9.00 -13.16
CA GLU A 469 22.77 9.22 -13.74
C GLU A 469 21.69 8.34 -13.12
N VAL A 470 22.03 7.10 -12.76
CA VAL A 470 21.11 6.14 -12.16
C VAL A 470 20.78 6.56 -10.71
N GLU A 471 21.80 6.92 -9.93
CA GLU A 471 21.63 7.43 -8.57
C GLU A 471 20.77 8.71 -8.54
N ARG A 472 20.98 9.62 -9.50
CA ARG A 472 20.18 10.85 -9.63
C ARG A 472 18.75 10.57 -10.05
N ALA A 473 18.53 9.61 -10.95
CA ALA A 473 17.19 9.22 -11.36
C ALA A 473 16.41 8.60 -10.21
N TRP A 474 17.03 7.71 -9.43
CA TRP A 474 16.43 7.20 -8.20
C TRP A 474 16.07 8.33 -7.22
N HIS A 475 17.00 9.26 -6.99
CA HIS A 475 16.76 10.39 -6.07
C HIS A 475 15.50 11.19 -6.41
N ILE A 476 15.27 11.51 -7.68
CA ILE A 476 14.09 12.29 -8.04
C ILE A 476 12.84 11.42 -8.18
N PHE A 477 12.95 10.18 -8.66
CA PHE A 477 11.82 9.26 -8.77
C PHE A 477 11.19 8.98 -7.41
N LEU A 478 12.00 8.64 -6.41
CA LEU A 478 11.53 8.31 -5.07
C LEU A 478 10.83 9.49 -4.38
N ALA A 479 11.21 10.73 -4.70
CA ALA A 479 10.53 11.92 -4.17
C ALA A 479 9.06 12.07 -4.61
N GLY A 480 8.62 11.32 -5.62
CA GLY A 480 7.22 11.25 -6.06
C GLY A 480 6.38 10.21 -5.33
N LEU A 481 6.93 9.47 -4.36
CA LEU A 481 6.25 8.32 -3.75
C LEU A 481 5.47 8.64 -2.47
N ASP A 482 5.40 9.89 -2.06
CA ASP A 482 4.73 10.29 -0.83
C ASP A 482 3.25 9.87 -0.82
N SER A 483 2.80 9.27 0.28
CA SER A 483 1.42 8.80 0.41
C SER A 483 0.41 9.95 0.33
N GLY A 484 0.78 11.14 0.80
CA GLY A 484 -0.05 12.33 0.75
C GLY A 484 -0.50 12.70 -0.66
N PHE A 485 0.30 12.37 -1.66
CA PHE A 485 -0.01 12.67 -3.07
C PHE A 485 -1.20 11.87 -3.61
N ASN A 486 -1.56 10.76 -2.97
CA ASN A 486 -2.75 9.96 -3.28
C ASN A 486 -3.84 10.05 -2.20
N TYR A 487 -3.60 10.80 -1.13
CA TYR A 487 -4.53 10.86 0.00
C TYR A 487 -5.72 11.79 -0.26
N TYR A 488 -5.48 12.99 -0.80
CA TYR A 488 -6.46 14.04 -0.99
C TYR A 488 -7.02 14.05 -2.41
N GLY A 489 -8.29 14.21 -2.62
CA GLY A 489 -8.94 14.60 -3.84
C GLY A 489 -8.88 13.62 -5.02
N GLY A 490 -9.00 14.14 -6.20
CA GLY A 490 -8.99 13.49 -7.51
C GLY A 490 -7.83 13.96 -8.38
N MET A 491 -7.69 13.33 -9.53
CA MET A 491 -6.59 13.51 -10.49
C MET A 491 -6.43 14.91 -11.11
N GLY A 492 -7.06 15.91 -10.68
CA GLY A 492 -6.83 17.31 -11.10
C GLY A 492 -6.15 18.14 -10.03
N ASN A 493 -5.79 17.49 -8.92
CA ASN A 493 -5.14 18.14 -7.80
C ASN A 493 -3.62 18.21 -8.03
N ASP A 494 -2.98 19.30 -7.63
CA ASP A 494 -1.54 19.45 -7.75
C ASP A 494 -0.74 18.42 -6.93
N ASP A 495 -1.30 17.85 -5.89
CA ASP A 495 -0.66 16.76 -5.16
C ASP A 495 -0.55 15.48 -6.01
N GLU A 496 -1.59 15.15 -6.76
CA GLU A 496 -1.67 13.91 -7.52
C GLU A 496 -0.89 13.92 -8.84
N VAL A 497 -0.34 15.05 -9.28
CA VAL A 497 0.53 15.12 -10.46
C VAL A 497 2.02 14.97 -10.14
N LYS A 498 2.37 14.92 -8.85
CA LYS A 498 3.77 14.87 -8.41
C LYS A 498 4.46 13.57 -8.80
N GLN A 499 3.72 12.46 -8.84
CA GLN A 499 4.23 11.20 -9.36
C GLN A 499 4.59 11.30 -10.84
N SER A 500 3.75 11.95 -11.64
CA SER A 500 4.02 12.18 -13.07
C SER A 500 5.25 13.07 -13.29
N LEU A 501 5.41 14.10 -12.45
CA LEU A 501 6.59 14.98 -12.49
C LEU A 501 7.87 14.21 -12.17
N ALA A 502 7.86 13.47 -11.07
CA ALA A 502 9.03 12.68 -10.64
C ALA A 502 9.40 11.61 -11.68
N ASN A 503 8.42 10.88 -12.23
CA ASN A 503 8.61 9.94 -13.32
C ASN A 503 9.25 10.62 -14.54
N ARG A 504 8.68 11.75 -14.99
CA ARG A 504 9.18 12.48 -16.14
C ARG A 504 10.65 12.87 -15.95
N ARG A 505 10.99 13.45 -14.81
CA ARG A 505 12.37 13.91 -14.54
C ARG A 505 13.36 12.76 -14.41
N ALA A 506 12.98 11.66 -13.80
CA ALA A 506 13.82 10.47 -13.69
C ALA A 506 14.10 9.87 -15.09
N ILE A 507 13.07 9.73 -15.91
CA ILE A 507 13.21 9.16 -17.26
C ILE A 507 13.95 10.12 -18.20
N GLU A 508 13.72 11.44 -18.11
CA GLU A 508 14.50 12.44 -18.85
C GLU A 508 16.00 12.34 -18.52
N MET A 509 16.34 12.08 -17.25
CA MET A 509 17.71 11.85 -16.80
C MET A 509 18.31 10.57 -17.39
N LEU A 510 17.55 9.48 -17.38
CA LEU A 510 18.01 8.18 -17.83
C LEU A 510 18.03 8.02 -19.36
N SER A 511 17.14 8.69 -20.09
CA SER A 511 16.93 8.47 -21.53
C SER A 511 18.21 8.63 -22.38
N PRO A 512 19.08 9.62 -22.14
CA PRO A 512 20.35 9.72 -22.88
C PRO A 512 21.33 8.59 -22.57
N TRP A 513 21.30 8.08 -21.33
CA TRP A 513 22.15 7.00 -20.86
C TRP A 513 21.61 5.63 -21.30
N MET A 514 20.28 5.46 -21.29
CA MET A 514 19.57 4.23 -21.64
C MET A 514 19.44 4.03 -23.15
N THR A 515 20.57 3.89 -23.83
CA THR A 515 20.62 3.67 -25.29
C THR A 515 19.94 2.35 -25.68
N SER A 516 19.62 2.19 -26.97
CA SER A 516 19.05 0.93 -27.48
C SER A 516 19.97 -0.28 -27.24
N GLY A 517 21.29 -0.07 -27.25
CA GLY A 517 22.27 -1.11 -26.92
C GLY A 517 22.19 -1.55 -25.44
N ARG A 518 22.00 -0.61 -24.53
CA ARG A 518 21.81 -0.92 -23.11
C ARG A 518 20.48 -1.60 -22.85
N ARG A 519 19.37 -1.10 -23.41
CA ARG A 519 18.06 -1.74 -23.30
C ARG A 519 18.05 -3.18 -23.81
N ALA A 520 18.92 -3.52 -24.78
CA ALA A 520 19.06 -4.91 -25.21
C ALA A 520 19.54 -5.84 -24.10
N ASN A 521 20.20 -5.33 -23.06
CA ASN A 521 20.72 -6.09 -21.91
C ASN A 521 19.78 -6.10 -20.70
N ASP A 522 18.56 -5.61 -20.87
CA ASP A 522 17.54 -5.67 -19.83
C ASP A 522 17.25 -7.13 -19.42
N ARG A 523 17.31 -7.38 -18.11
CA ARG A 523 16.99 -8.65 -17.44
C ARG A 523 16.05 -8.45 -16.26
N THR A 524 15.59 -7.23 -16.08
CA THR A 524 14.61 -6.88 -15.05
C THR A 524 13.26 -7.46 -15.45
N PRO A 525 12.57 -8.17 -14.59
CA PRO A 525 11.20 -8.60 -14.89
C PRO A 525 10.24 -7.40 -14.90
N PRO A 526 9.05 -7.55 -15.48
CA PRO A 526 8.03 -6.51 -15.40
C PRO A 526 7.80 -6.01 -13.97
N THR A 527 7.71 -4.70 -13.79
CA THR A 527 7.29 -4.12 -12.54
C THR A 527 5.76 -4.11 -12.50
N VAL A 528 5.20 -4.67 -11.44
CA VAL A 528 3.76 -4.91 -11.28
C VAL A 528 3.29 -4.23 -10.01
N PHE A 529 2.20 -3.47 -10.10
CA PHE A 529 1.51 -2.93 -8.93
C PHE A 529 0.88 -4.07 -8.13
N ARG A 530 0.91 -3.98 -6.81
CA ARG A 530 0.31 -5.01 -5.96
C ARG A 530 -1.10 -5.35 -6.43
N PRO A 531 -1.44 -6.61 -6.69
CA PRO A 531 -2.76 -7.00 -7.18
C PRO A 531 -3.87 -6.49 -6.26
N GLN A 532 -4.91 -5.93 -6.85
CA GLN A 532 -6.08 -5.41 -6.17
C GLN A 532 -7.30 -6.19 -6.59
N ARG A 533 -8.34 -6.22 -5.75
CA ARG A 533 -9.62 -6.84 -6.10
C ARG A 533 -10.79 -5.90 -5.88
N PHE A 534 -11.83 -6.09 -6.66
CA PHE A 534 -13.10 -5.40 -6.48
C PHE A 534 -14.28 -6.31 -6.85
N PRO A 535 -15.33 -6.40 -6.03
CA PRO A 535 -15.42 -5.83 -4.68
C PRO A 535 -14.48 -6.53 -3.70
N TYR A 536 -14.17 -5.86 -2.61
CA TYR A 536 -13.32 -6.44 -1.55
C TYR A 536 -13.94 -7.71 -0.95
N ASN A 537 -15.25 -7.70 -0.70
CA ASN A 537 -16.01 -8.84 -0.21
C ASN A 537 -17.02 -9.33 -1.25
N PRO A 538 -16.62 -10.15 -2.24
CA PRO A 538 -17.54 -10.68 -3.24
C PRO A 538 -18.65 -11.51 -2.59
N GLY A 539 -19.88 -11.28 -3.04
CA GLY A 539 -21.08 -11.97 -2.56
C GLY A 539 -21.67 -11.44 -1.26
N THR A 540 -21.06 -10.45 -0.64
CA THR A 540 -21.56 -9.83 0.60
C THR A 540 -21.56 -8.30 0.49
N ASN A 541 -21.72 -7.59 1.58
CA ASN A 541 -21.73 -6.13 1.58
C ASN A 541 -20.34 -5.60 1.21
N THR A 542 -20.30 -4.50 0.46
CA THR A 542 -19.08 -3.79 0.18
C THR A 542 -18.64 -2.95 1.37
N PHE A 543 -17.64 -2.16 1.11
CA PHE A 543 -17.06 -1.27 2.08
C PHE A 543 -18.03 -0.19 2.54
N GLY A 544 -18.12 -0.05 3.83
CA GLY A 544 -18.47 1.14 4.54
C GLY A 544 -19.62 1.97 3.94
N TRP A 545 -19.49 3.22 4.06
CA TRP A 545 -20.49 4.24 3.74
C TRP A 545 -20.97 4.32 2.29
N PHE A 546 -20.30 3.72 1.34
CA PHE A 546 -20.76 3.65 -0.05
C PHE A 546 -22.07 2.91 -0.24
N ASN A 547 -22.46 2.10 0.72
CA ASN A 547 -23.66 1.30 0.69
C ASN A 547 -24.64 1.65 1.79
N VAL A 548 -24.43 2.74 2.47
CA VAL A 548 -25.33 3.17 3.53
C VAL A 548 -26.59 3.76 2.94
N ASN A 549 -27.71 3.17 3.28
CA ASN A 549 -29.00 3.76 2.98
C ASN A 549 -29.17 5.07 3.77
N PRO A 550 -29.29 6.23 3.10
CA PRO A 550 -29.35 7.53 3.78
C PRO A 550 -30.60 7.68 4.67
N THR A 551 -31.59 6.82 4.49
CA THR A 551 -32.84 6.89 5.26
C THR A 551 -32.76 6.13 6.57
N ASN A 552 -32.10 4.98 6.61
CA ASN A 552 -32.08 4.12 7.78
C ASN A 552 -30.65 3.75 8.24
N GLY A 553 -29.64 4.21 7.52
CA GLY A 553 -28.23 3.95 7.81
C GLY A 553 -27.81 2.49 7.64
N ALA A 554 -28.61 1.65 7.04
CA ALA A 554 -28.31 0.25 6.83
C ALA A 554 -27.54 0.02 5.50
N PHE A 555 -26.76 -1.06 5.45
CA PHE A 555 -26.16 -1.52 4.21
C PHE A 555 -27.22 -2.24 3.37
N ASP A 556 -27.73 -1.56 2.36
CA ASP A 556 -28.81 -2.10 1.51
C ASP A 556 -28.31 -2.92 0.35
N LYS A 557 -27.05 -2.81 -0.01
CA LYS A 557 -26.56 -3.41 -1.25
C LYS A 557 -25.57 -4.55 -0.99
N LYS A 558 -26.03 -5.73 -1.35
CA LYS A 558 -25.18 -6.90 -1.47
C LYS A 558 -24.48 -6.88 -2.83
N MET A 559 -23.14 -7.03 -2.84
CA MET A 559 -22.38 -7.19 -4.07
C MET A 559 -22.55 -8.61 -4.62
N GLY A 560 -22.42 -8.76 -5.93
CA GLY A 560 -22.37 -10.08 -6.55
C GLY A 560 -21.11 -10.84 -6.17
N SER A 561 -21.15 -12.15 -6.36
CA SER A 561 -19.99 -13.01 -6.14
C SER A 561 -18.92 -12.86 -7.22
N ASP A 562 -19.27 -12.37 -8.40
CA ASP A 562 -18.29 -12.03 -9.42
C ASP A 562 -17.38 -10.91 -8.92
N PHE A 563 -16.09 -11.03 -9.16
CA PHE A 563 -15.13 -10.00 -8.78
C PHE A 563 -14.05 -9.83 -9.83
N TYR A 564 -13.40 -8.67 -9.76
CA TYR A 564 -12.26 -8.36 -10.61
C TYR A 564 -10.98 -8.46 -9.79
N VAL A 565 -9.92 -8.94 -10.43
CA VAL A 565 -8.54 -8.72 -9.99
C VAL A 565 -7.89 -7.81 -11.02
N TRP A 566 -7.21 -6.75 -10.56
CA TRP A 566 -6.58 -5.79 -11.44
C TRP A 566 -5.20 -5.37 -10.95
N THR A 567 -4.39 -4.86 -11.86
CA THR A 567 -3.05 -4.32 -11.60
C THR A 567 -2.63 -3.33 -12.69
N HIS A 568 -1.53 -2.62 -12.44
CA HIS A 568 -0.74 -1.97 -13.47
C HIS A 568 0.55 -2.77 -13.68
N ALA A 569 1.00 -2.87 -14.92
CA ALA A 569 2.26 -3.52 -15.25
C ALA A 569 3.00 -2.75 -16.34
N TYR A 570 4.31 -2.69 -16.22
CA TYR A 570 5.18 -2.04 -17.17
C TYR A 570 6.52 -2.77 -17.26
N ASP A 571 7.06 -2.79 -18.46
CA ASP A 571 8.42 -3.22 -18.72
C ASP A 571 9.03 -2.39 -19.87
N ILE A 572 10.28 -1.98 -19.72
CA ILE A 572 10.98 -1.17 -20.72
C ILE A 572 11.18 -1.92 -22.04
N SER A 573 11.24 -3.24 -21.99
CA SER A 573 11.31 -4.13 -23.18
C SER A 573 9.93 -4.45 -23.74
N GLY A 574 8.86 -4.06 -23.03
CA GLY A 574 7.48 -4.32 -23.39
C GLY A 574 6.93 -5.65 -22.88
N ILE A 575 5.63 -5.69 -22.62
CA ILE A 575 4.89 -6.89 -22.21
C ILE A 575 4.06 -7.34 -23.42
N PRO A 576 4.23 -8.60 -23.92
CA PRO A 576 3.48 -9.10 -25.05
C PRO A 576 1.99 -9.28 -24.70
N ASP A 577 1.15 -9.39 -25.72
CA ASP A 577 -0.24 -9.75 -25.53
C ASP A 577 -0.35 -11.11 -24.81
N GLY A 578 -1.18 -11.16 -23.77
CA GLY A 578 -1.27 -12.33 -22.90
C GLY A 578 -0.10 -12.52 -21.93
N GLY A 579 0.86 -11.58 -21.89
CA GLY A 579 2.01 -11.62 -20.98
C GLY A 579 1.67 -11.36 -19.51
N VAL A 580 0.45 -10.90 -19.20
CA VAL A 580 -0.03 -10.75 -17.83
C VAL A 580 -1.16 -11.72 -17.58
N VAL A 581 -1.02 -12.58 -16.57
CA VAL A 581 -1.93 -13.69 -16.29
C VAL A 581 -2.29 -13.71 -14.81
N LEU A 582 -3.58 -13.79 -14.52
CA LEU A 582 -4.07 -14.12 -13.19
C LEU A 582 -3.99 -15.62 -12.98
N LYS A 583 -3.29 -16.07 -11.97
CA LYS A 583 -3.29 -17.42 -11.46
C LYS A 583 -4.24 -17.50 -10.29
N ILE A 584 -5.19 -18.41 -10.33
CA ILE A 584 -6.19 -18.58 -9.28
C ILE A 584 -6.45 -20.06 -9.02
N ARG A 585 -6.66 -20.42 -7.77
CA ARG A 585 -7.04 -21.79 -7.37
C ARG A 585 -8.05 -21.74 -6.25
N ARG A 586 -8.74 -22.87 -6.07
CA ARG A 586 -9.66 -23.08 -4.96
C ARG A 586 -8.90 -23.72 -3.80
N ASP A 587 -9.18 -23.27 -2.60
CA ASP A 587 -8.92 -23.99 -1.36
C ASP A 587 -10.06 -24.99 -1.11
N LEU A 588 -9.73 -26.22 -0.75
CA LEU A 588 -10.68 -27.34 -0.67
C LEU A 588 -11.41 -27.39 0.67
N ASP A 589 -10.80 -26.93 1.74
CA ASP A 589 -11.42 -26.91 3.09
C ASP A 589 -12.06 -25.57 3.43
N GLY A 590 -11.77 -24.53 2.66
CA GLY A 590 -12.36 -23.20 2.77
C GLY A 590 -11.77 -22.35 3.89
N VAL A 591 -10.58 -22.70 4.39
CA VAL A 591 -9.88 -21.99 5.49
C VAL A 591 -8.39 -21.88 5.21
N ASN A 592 -7.88 -20.65 5.06
CA ASN A 592 -6.43 -20.43 5.03
C ASN A 592 -5.85 -20.61 6.43
N THR A 593 -5.54 -21.84 6.81
CA THR A 593 -5.05 -22.16 8.14
C THR A 593 -3.59 -21.73 8.35
N MET A 594 -3.29 -21.14 9.53
CA MET A 594 -1.91 -20.84 9.92
C MET A 594 -1.08 -22.11 10.29
N ALA A 595 -1.69 -23.29 10.33
CA ALA A 595 -1.04 -24.52 10.74
C ALA A 595 -0.14 -25.13 9.67
N ASN A 596 -0.38 -24.78 8.41
CA ASN A 596 0.45 -25.16 7.26
C ASN A 596 0.64 -23.94 6.34
N ASN A 597 1.37 -24.12 5.24
CA ASN A 597 1.66 -23.05 4.27
C ASN A 597 1.13 -23.39 2.86
N HIS A 598 0.11 -24.24 2.76
CA HIS A 598 -0.36 -24.71 1.47
C HIS A 598 -0.97 -23.59 0.63
N ASN A 599 -1.71 -22.68 1.26
CA ASN A 599 -2.27 -21.50 0.58
C ASN A 599 -1.20 -20.47 0.22
N GLU A 600 -0.12 -20.42 0.99
CA GLU A 600 0.91 -19.38 0.88
C GLU A 600 2.00 -19.69 -0.14
N THR A 601 2.02 -20.90 -0.74
CA THR A 601 3.07 -21.31 -1.69
C THR A 601 2.53 -21.64 -3.07
N TYR A 602 3.32 -21.36 -4.12
CA TYR A 602 2.95 -21.72 -5.48
C TYR A 602 2.87 -23.24 -5.67
N ALA A 603 3.68 -23.99 -4.94
CA ALA A 603 3.64 -25.44 -4.94
C ALA A 603 2.33 -25.99 -4.36
N GLY A 604 1.72 -25.28 -3.42
CA GLY A 604 0.50 -25.71 -2.77
C GLY A 604 0.67 -26.89 -1.81
N GLY A 605 -0.42 -27.62 -1.61
CA GLY A 605 -0.49 -28.80 -0.74
C GLY A 605 -1.76 -29.59 -0.99
N GLY A 606 -2.09 -30.50 -0.06
CA GLY A 606 -3.20 -31.44 -0.25
C GLY A 606 -4.61 -30.82 -0.09
N ASP A 607 -4.71 -29.60 0.43
CA ASP A 607 -5.94 -28.86 0.68
C ASP A 607 -6.22 -27.73 -0.33
N VAL A 608 -5.38 -27.59 -1.36
CA VAL A 608 -5.58 -26.62 -2.45
C VAL A 608 -5.59 -27.30 -3.81
N GLU A 609 -6.36 -26.72 -4.74
CA GLU A 609 -6.38 -27.19 -6.14
C GLU A 609 -5.16 -26.67 -6.91
N GLY A 610 -4.96 -27.22 -8.12
CA GLY A 610 -3.97 -26.69 -9.07
C GLY A 610 -4.37 -25.31 -9.60
N TRP A 611 -3.36 -24.51 -9.96
CA TRP A 611 -3.56 -23.18 -10.51
C TRP A 611 -4.26 -23.19 -11.86
N VAL A 612 -5.29 -22.38 -12.00
CA VAL A 612 -5.94 -22.04 -13.25
C VAL A 612 -5.41 -20.69 -13.72
N SER A 613 -5.09 -20.59 -15.00
CA SER A 613 -4.60 -19.37 -15.62
C SER A 613 -5.74 -18.63 -16.33
N ILE A 614 -5.90 -17.36 -16.01
CA ILE A 614 -6.87 -16.46 -16.66
C ILE A 614 -6.05 -15.32 -17.29
N PRO A 615 -5.96 -15.24 -18.64
CA PRO A 615 -5.31 -14.11 -19.28
C PRO A 615 -6.01 -12.80 -18.88
N MET A 616 -5.21 -11.81 -18.48
CA MET A 616 -5.76 -10.51 -18.10
C MET A 616 -5.95 -9.62 -19.33
N THR A 617 -7.07 -8.94 -19.37
CA THR A 617 -7.37 -7.97 -20.42
C THR A 617 -6.51 -6.74 -20.24
N LYS A 618 -5.76 -6.39 -21.27
CA LYS A 618 -4.94 -5.18 -21.31
C LYS A 618 -5.81 -3.97 -21.69
N ARG A 619 -5.61 -2.90 -20.97
CA ARG A 619 -6.15 -1.59 -21.30
C ARG A 619 -5.04 -0.56 -21.34
N VAL A 620 -4.73 -0.08 -22.53
CA VAL A 620 -3.75 0.99 -22.73
C VAL A 620 -4.33 2.29 -22.19
N LEU A 621 -3.58 2.91 -21.28
CA LEU A 621 -3.97 4.19 -20.72
C LEU A 621 -3.49 5.33 -21.61
N PRO A 622 -4.28 6.41 -21.79
CA PRO A 622 -3.84 7.57 -22.53
C PRO A 622 -2.69 8.27 -21.81
N LYS A 623 -1.56 8.45 -22.52
CA LYS A 623 -0.33 9.01 -21.94
C LYS A 623 -0.28 10.53 -21.99
N THR A 624 -0.90 11.14 -23.00
CA THR A 624 -0.87 12.58 -23.20
C THR A 624 -2.16 13.26 -22.79
N ARG A 625 -2.09 14.51 -22.39
CA ARG A 625 -3.27 15.33 -22.04
C ARG A 625 -4.29 15.40 -23.20
N ALA A 626 -3.82 15.52 -24.44
CA ALA A 626 -4.68 15.53 -25.60
C ALA A 626 -5.42 14.20 -25.79
N ALA A 627 -4.73 13.08 -25.62
CA ALA A 627 -5.32 11.75 -25.69
C ALA A 627 -6.28 11.48 -24.52
N LEU A 628 -5.95 11.97 -23.32
CA LEU A 628 -6.83 11.91 -22.14
C LEU A 628 -8.13 12.67 -22.38
N ASN A 629 -8.04 13.91 -22.85
CA ASN A 629 -9.23 14.73 -23.15
C ASN A 629 -10.09 14.14 -24.27
N ALA A 630 -9.49 13.43 -25.21
CA ALA A 630 -10.22 12.74 -26.29
C ALA A 630 -10.89 11.45 -25.79
N ALA A 631 -10.29 10.74 -24.84
CA ALA A 631 -10.77 9.48 -24.30
C ALA A 631 -11.77 9.63 -23.15
N ALA A 632 -11.64 10.71 -22.38
CA ALA A 632 -12.44 10.95 -21.19
C ALA A 632 -13.67 11.77 -21.51
N ALA A 633 -14.81 11.16 -21.61
CA ALA A 633 -16.10 11.87 -21.74
C ALA A 633 -16.36 12.87 -20.59
N ASN A 634 -15.63 12.80 -19.48
CA ASN A 634 -15.88 13.59 -18.27
C ASN A 634 -14.62 14.14 -17.59
N GLY A 635 -13.51 14.31 -18.28
CA GLY A 635 -12.31 14.92 -17.74
C GLY A 635 -11.77 14.21 -16.49
N GLN A 636 -11.73 12.91 -16.52
CA GLN A 636 -11.50 12.10 -15.34
C GLN A 636 -10.04 11.92 -14.97
N ILE A 637 -9.12 12.18 -15.88
CA ILE A 637 -7.69 12.17 -15.64
C ILE A 637 -7.13 13.46 -16.24
N ASP A 638 -6.78 14.39 -15.42
CA ASP A 638 -6.18 15.65 -15.88
C ASP A 638 -4.73 15.73 -15.41
N TYR A 639 -3.85 15.08 -16.13
CA TYR A 639 -2.41 15.32 -15.93
C TYR A 639 -2.07 16.69 -16.50
N PHE A 640 -2.03 17.72 -15.69
CA PHE A 640 -1.46 19.00 -16.17
C PHE A 640 0.07 18.91 -16.28
N ILE A 641 0.70 17.89 -15.70
CA ILE A 641 2.07 17.46 -15.94
C ILE A 641 2.04 16.04 -16.50
N GLU A 642 2.45 15.87 -17.74
CA GLU A 642 2.50 14.58 -18.40
C GLU A 642 3.71 13.78 -17.91
N ALA A 643 3.50 12.52 -17.52
CA ALA A 643 4.59 11.58 -17.27
C ALA A 643 5.35 11.25 -18.57
N ALA A 644 6.62 10.88 -18.46
CA ALA A 644 7.38 10.41 -19.63
C ALA A 644 6.92 9.03 -20.08
N GLU A 645 6.65 8.12 -19.12
CA GLU A 645 6.10 6.79 -19.35
C GLU A 645 5.06 6.45 -18.29
N ILE A 646 4.08 5.62 -18.66
CA ILE A 646 3.05 5.12 -17.77
C ILE A 646 2.84 3.63 -18.00
N ALA A 647 2.46 2.91 -16.96
CA ALA A 647 2.10 1.50 -17.04
C ALA A 647 0.72 1.32 -17.69
N ASP A 648 0.55 0.20 -18.35
CA ASP A 648 -0.76 -0.26 -18.80
C ASP A 648 -1.55 -0.86 -17.63
N TYR A 649 -2.88 -0.79 -17.73
CA TYR A 649 -3.81 -1.39 -16.80
C TYR A 649 -4.23 -2.77 -17.29
N TYR A 650 -4.30 -3.73 -16.38
CA TYR A 650 -4.71 -5.11 -16.65
C TYR A 650 -5.77 -5.54 -15.65
N PHE A 651 -6.80 -6.22 -16.13
CA PHE A 651 -7.85 -6.76 -15.27
C PHE A 651 -8.32 -8.13 -15.75
N ALA A 652 -8.81 -8.94 -14.81
CA ALA A 652 -9.52 -10.18 -15.09
C ALA A 652 -10.79 -10.25 -14.25
N LYS A 653 -11.89 -10.65 -14.85
CA LYS A 653 -13.16 -10.92 -14.17
C LYS A 653 -13.22 -12.39 -13.76
N VAL A 654 -13.41 -12.64 -12.49
CA VAL A 654 -13.56 -13.98 -11.92
C VAL A 654 -15.04 -14.24 -11.64
N THR A 655 -15.59 -15.27 -12.26
CA THR A 655 -17.04 -15.58 -12.21
C THR A 655 -17.36 -16.98 -11.67
N THR A 656 -16.34 -17.77 -11.38
CA THR A 656 -16.48 -19.21 -11.13
C THR A 656 -16.49 -19.61 -9.65
N PHE A 657 -16.23 -18.66 -8.74
CA PHE A 657 -16.16 -18.93 -7.30
C PHE A 657 -17.46 -18.53 -6.61
N ARG A 658 -18.01 -19.46 -5.83
CA ARG A 658 -19.18 -19.28 -4.98
C ARG A 658 -19.03 -20.14 -3.73
N GLY A 659 -19.22 -19.54 -2.55
CA GLY A 659 -19.08 -20.26 -1.29
C GLY A 659 -17.71 -20.92 -1.10
N ALA A 660 -16.63 -20.26 -1.54
CA ALA A 660 -15.29 -20.84 -1.60
C ALA A 660 -14.21 -19.82 -1.25
N LEU A 661 -13.15 -20.30 -0.65
CA LEU A 661 -11.89 -19.59 -0.53
C LEU A 661 -11.08 -19.77 -1.83
N ALA A 662 -10.53 -18.69 -2.32
CA ALA A 662 -9.65 -18.65 -3.48
C ALA A 662 -8.32 -18.01 -3.13
N ASP A 663 -7.23 -18.66 -3.57
CA ASP A 663 -5.90 -18.08 -3.60
C ASP A 663 -5.63 -17.53 -5.00
N TYR A 664 -4.95 -16.38 -5.11
CA TYR A 664 -4.60 -15.83 -6.41
C TYR A 664 -3.30 -15.03 -6.38
N TYR A 665 -2.63 -14.99 -7.51
CA TYR A 665 -1.48 -14.12 -7.76
C TYR A 665 -1.42 -13.73 -9.24
N ILE A 666 -0.60 -12.73 -9.56
CA ILE A 666 -0.36 -12.29 -10.94
C ILE A 666 1.04 -12.71 -11.36
N GLU A 667 1.12 -13.27 -12.58
CA GLU A 667 2.36 -13.55 -13.27
C GLU A 667 2.46 -12.64 -14.49
N ALA A 668 3.58 -11.92 -14.63
CA ALA A 668 3.83 -11.03 -15.75
C ALA A 668 5.16 -11.41 -16.42
N THR A 669 5.15 -11.49 -17.75
CA THR A 669 6.31 -11.86 -18.55
C THR A 669 6.57 -10.79 -19.61
N ASP A 670 7.80 -10.32 -19.74
CA ASP A 670 8.20 -9.38 -20.76
C ASP A 670 8.51 -10.05 -22.11
N THR A 671 8.88 -9.25 -23.12
CA THR A 671 9.24 -9.76 -24.46
C THR A 671 10.57 -10.54 -24.49
N LYS A 672 11.36 -10.48 -23.42
CA LYS A 672 12.65 -11.20 -23.28
C LYS A 672 12.53 -12.49 -22.47
N GLY A 673 11.36 -12.73 -21.86
CA GLY A 673 11.09 -13.91 -21.05
C GLY A 673 11.45 -13.73 -19.57
N ASN A 674 11.74 -12.52 -19.09
CA ASN A 674 11.85 -12.26 -17.67
C ASN A 674 10.47 -12.32 -17.03
N VAL A 675 10.35 -12.99 -15.89
CA VAL A 675 9.06 -13.29 -15.24
C VAL A 675 9.01 -12.70 -13.84
N TYR A 676 7.95 -11.97 -13.57
CA TYR A 676 7.55 -11.53 -12.24
C TYR A 676 6.37 -12.38 -11.75
N LYS A 677 6.36 -12.70 -10.46
CA LYS A 677 5.21 -13.28 -9.77
C LYS A 677 4.94 -12.48 -8.50
N SER A 678 3.69 -12.05 -8.31
CA SER A 678 3.29 -11.38 -7.07
C SER A 678 3.16 -12.39 -5.93
N ASP A 679 3.18 -11.91 -4.68
CA ASP A 679 2.77 -12.73 -3.54
C ASP A 679 1.32 -13.22 -3.70
N ILE A 680 1.01 -14.32 -3.01
CA ILE A 680 -0.34 -14.92 -3.05
C ILE A 680 -1.26 -14.12 -2.12
N GLN A 681 -2.44 -13.84 -2.62
CA GLN A 681 -3.52 -13.21 -1.88
C GLN A 681 -4.72 -14.13 -1.77
N HIS A 682 -5.56 -13.91 -0.78
CA HIS A 682 -6.69 -14.76 -0.44
C HIS A 682 -8.00 -13.99 -0.46
N VAL A 683 -9.08 -14.64 -0.91
CA VAL A 683 -10.43 -14.09 -0.84
C VAL A 683 -11.46 -15.19 -0.64
N TYR A 684 -12.28 -15.06 0.36
CA TYR A 684 -13.48 -15.88 0.45
C TYR A 684 -14.62 -15.22 -0.32
N VAL A 685 -15.13 -15.94 -1.31
CA VAL A 685 -16.25 -15.50 -2.15
C VAL A 685 -17.53 -16.07 -1.58
N VAL A 686 -18.38 -15.22 -1.04
CA VAL A 686 -19.68 -15.66 -0.49
C VAL A 686 -20.64 -15.96 -1.64
N ASP A 687 -21.44 -17.02 -1.49
CA ASP A 687 -22.48 -17.34 -2.47
C ASP A 687 -23.62 -16.31 -2.40
N ASP A 688 -23.82 -15.57 -3.47
CA ASP A 688 -24.88 -14.56 -3.58
C ASP A 688 -26.24 -15.14 -3.93
N GLY A 689 -26.33 -16.49 -4.09
CA GLY A 689 -27.53 -17.20 -4.50
C GLY A 689 -27.81 -17.10 -6.00
N THR A 690 -26.93 -16.43 -6.75
CA THR A 690 -26.95 -16.52 -8.21
C THR A 690 -26.20 -17.78 -8.62
N THR A 691 -26.71 -18.49 -9.61
CA THR A 691 -25.91 -19.52 -10.26
C THR A 691 -24.78 -18.77 -10.95
N GLY A 692 -23.58 -18.89 -10.41
CA GLY A 692 -22.38 -18.41 -11.07
C GLY A 692 -22.38 -18.96 -12.47
N GLY A 693 -22.51 -18.08 -13.44
CA GLY A 693 -22.36 -18.52 -14.80
C GLY A 693 -20.93 -19.01 -14.92
N ALA A 694 -20.73 -20.33 -14.99
CA ALA A 694 -19.49 -20.81 -15.56
C ALA A 694 -19.37 -20.05 -16.87
N SER A 695 -18.28 -19.31 -17.07
CA SER A 695 -18.11 -18.54 -18.31
C SER A 695 -18.19 -19.52 -19.47
N PRO A 696 -18.91 -19.20 -20.52
CA PRO A 696 -18.86 -20.00 -21.71
C PRO A 696 -17.40 -20.24 -22.10
N SER A 697 -17.04 -21.47 -22.38
CA SER A 697 -15.68 -21.84 -22.73
C SER A 697 -15.65 -22.56 -24.07
N ALA A 698 -14.60 -22.35 -24.83
CA ALA A 698 -14.34 -23.10 -26.05
C ALA A 698 -13.03 -23.91 -25.87
N THR A 699 -13.06 -25.14 -26.34
CA THR A 699 -11.87 -25.98 -26.39
C THR A 699 -11.72 -26.56 -27.79
N PHE A 700 -10.49 -26.86 -28.17
CA PHE A 700 -10.17 -27.45 -29.45
C PHE A 700 -9.86 -28.93 -29.27
N SER A 701 -10.32 -29.73 -30.24
CA SER A 701 -9.98 -31.15 -30.29
C SER A 701 -9.48 -31.49 -31.71
N PRO A 702 -8.23 -31.93 -31.85
CA PRO A 702 -7.22 -32.09 -30.81
C PRO A 702 -6.79 -30.75 -30.21
N ALA A 703 -6.31 -30.75 -28.97
CA ALA A 703 -5.91 -29.52 -28.25
C ALA A 703 -4.71 -28.79 -28.90
N ALA A 704 -3.90 -29.54 -29.62
CA ALA A 704 -2.83 -29.03 -30.48
C ALA A 704 -2.96 -29.76 -31.84
N PRO A 705 -3.71 -29.17 -32.79
CA PRO A 705 -3.87 -29.79 -34.11
C PRO A 705 -2.53 -29.79 -34.86
N SER A 706 -2.22 -30.91 -35.48
CA SER A 706 -1.13 -30.96 -36.46
C SER A 706 -1.61 -30.38 -37.79
N ASP A 707 -0.67 -29.97 -38.63
CA ASP A 707 -0.98 -29.51 -39.98
C ASP A 707 -1.92 -30.48 -40.71
N CYS A 708 -2.92 -29.93 -41.37
CA CYS A 708 -3.93 -30.69 -42.09
C CYS A 708 -4.82 -31.62 -41.23
N ALA A 709 -4.92 -31.43 -39.93
CA ALA A 709 -5.86 -32.17 -39.08
C ALA A 709 -7.24 -31.49 -39.03
N ALA A 710 -8.29 -32.31 -39.00
CA ALA A 710 -9.62 -31.78 -38.71
C ALA A 710 -9.68 -31.21 -37.28
N ILE A 711 -10.27 -30.05 -37.13
CA ILE A 711 -10.38 -29.35 -35.83
C ILE A 711 -11.84 -29.27 -35.41
N THR A 712 -12.17 -29.76 -34.24
CA THR A 712 -13.47 -29.53 -33.63
C THR A 712 -13.36 -28.50 -32.53
N VAL A 713 -14.12 -27.43 -32.65
CA VAL A 713 -14.31 -26.43 -31.60
C VAL A 713 -15.51 -26.89 -30.76
N ASN A 714 -15.25 -27.23 -29.50
CA ASN A 714 -16.29 -27.55 -28.55
C ASN A 714 -16.56 -26.32 -27.69
N PHE A 715 -17.79 -25.83 -27.71
CA PHE A 715 -18.25 -24.70 -26.94
C PHE A 715 -19.16 -25.17 -25.82
N ASN A 716 -18.81 -24.85 -24.59
CA ASN A 716 -19.62 -25.07 -23.40
C ASN A 716 -20.28 -23.75 -23.02
N ALA A 717 -21.58 -23.65 -23.23
CA ALA A 717 -22.37 -22.47 -22.88
C ALA A 717 -22.62 -22.35 -21.36
N ALA A 718 -22.24 -23.37 -20.61
CA ALA A 718 -22.44 -23.43 -19.16
C ALA A 718 -23.89 -23.07 -18.77
N THR A 719 -24.06 -22.12 -17.86
CA THR A 719 -25.37 -21.60 -17.42
C THR A 719 -25.77 -20.29 -18.08
N SER A 720 -25.04 -19.88 -19.12
CA SER A 720 -25.36 -18.65 -19.85
C SER A 720 -26.69 -18.75 -20.60
N ALA A 721 -27.21 -17.60 -21.05
CA ALA A 721 -28.41 -17.57 -21.90
C ALA A 721 -28.24 -18.40 -23.20
N LEU A 722 -27.01 -18.64 -23.63
CA LEU A 722 -26.70 -19.47 -24.79
C LEU A 722 -26.98 -20.96 -24.54
N ALA A 723 -27.00 -21.43 -23.31
CA ALA A 723 -27.34 -22.82 -22.99
C ALA A 723 -28.78 -23.18 -23.42
N THR A 724 -29.68 -22.23 -23.31
CA THR A 724 -31.11 -22.37 -23.70
C THR A 724 -31.43 -21.88 -25.10
N ALA A 725 -30.45 -21.30 -25.79
CA ALA A 725 -30.66 -20.78 -27.14
C ALA A 725 -31.02 -21.91 -28.14
N ALA A 726 -31.95 -21.67 -29.02
CA ALA A 726 -32.34 -22.61 -30.07
C ALA A 726 -31.16 -22.83 -31.06
N THR A 727 -30.40 -21.78 -31.32
CA THR A 727 -29.25 -21.78 -32.24
C THR A 727 -28.09 -21.00 -31.59
N VAL A 728 -26.89 -21.55 -31.66
CA VAL A 728 -25.64 -20.89 -31.33
C VAL A 728 -24.78 -20.85 -32.59
N ASN A 729 -24.29 -19.67 -32.94
CA ASN A 729 -23.42 -19.47 -34.09
C ASN A 729 -21.99 -19.24 -33.67
N ALA A 730 -21.05 -19.87 -34.36
CA ALA A 730 -19.63 -19.50 -34.30
C ALA A 730 -19.34 -18.39 -35.31
N PHE A 731 -18.59 -17.41 -34.90
CA PHE A 731 -18.08 -16.33 -35.72
C PHE A 731 -16.56 -16.47 -35.77
N TYR A 732 -15.98 -16.74 -36.93
CA TYR A 732 -14.58 -17.10 -37.08
C TYR A 732 -13.98 -16.61 -38.38
N HIS A 733 -12.66 -16.47 -38.42
CA HIS A 733 -11.87 -16.31 -39.64
C HIS A 733 -10.61 -17.12 -39.54
N PHE A 734 -10.02 -17.47 -40.67
CA PHE A 734 -8.67 -18.02 -40.72
C PHE A 734 -7.66 -16.89 -40.88
N SER A 735 -6.54 -16.92 -40.14
CA SER A 735 -5.55 -15.84 -40.09
C SER A 735 -4.91 -15.46 -41.43
N THR A 736 -4.96 -16.33 -42.42
CA THR A 736 -4.47 -16.11 -43.78
C THR A 736 -5.42 -15.25 -44.64
N ASN A 737 -6.68 -15.05 -44.21
CA ASN A 737 -7.67 -14.25 -44.89
C ASN A 737 -8.28 -13.24 -43.92
N SER A 738 -7.65 -12.08 -43.76
CA SER A 738 -7.92 -11.12 -42.68
C SER A 738 -9.30 -10.44 -42.74
N ASP A 739 -10.06 -10.54 -43.84
CA ASP A 739 -11.24 -9.73 -44.06
C ASP A 739 -12.57 -10.50 -44.18
N ASP A 740 -12.53 -11.83 -44.23
CA ASP A 740 -13.74 -12.63 -44.41
C ASP A 740 -14.15 -13.40 -43.15
N TRP A 741 -14.87 -12.73 -42.28
CA TRP A 741 -15.50 -13.38 -41.15
C TRP A 741 -16.69 -14.25 -41.60
N VAL A 742 -16.69 -15.51 -41.16
CA VAL A 742 -17.72 -16.50 -41.47
C VAL A 742 -18.57 -16.77 -40.24
N THR A 743 -19.91 -16.81 -40.43
CA THR A 743 -20.85 -17.19 -39.39
C THR A 743 -21.41 -18.57 -39.69
N THR A 744 -21.26 -19.52 -38.79
CA THR A 744 -21.75 -20.89 -38.97
C THR A 744 -22.47 -21.36 -37.71
N ALA A 745 -23.64 -22.00 -37.89
CA ALA A 745 -24.40 -22.59 -36.79
C ALA A 745 -23.63 -23.76 -36.19
N MET A 746 -23.46 -23.76 -34.86
CA MET A 746 -22.89 -24.89 -34.13
C MET A 746 -23.93 -25.99 -33.89
N THR A 747 -23.49 -27.21 -33.92
CA THR A 747 -24.37 -28.37 -33.64
C THR A 747 -24.44 -28.59 -32.13
N ARG A 748 -25.65 -28.61 -31.58
CA ARG A 748 -25.85 -28.94 -30.16
C ARG A 748 -25.52 -30.39 -29.88
N GLN A 749 -24.64 -30.63 -28.90
CA GLN A 749 -24.17 -31.93 -28.44
C GLN A 749 -24.86 -32.38 -27.15
N SER A 750 -25.19 -31.44 -26.27
CA SER A 750 -25.92 -31.68 -25.04
C SER A 750 -26.74 -30.46 -24.64
N SER A 751 -27.30 -30.45 -23.44
CA SER A 751 -28.11 -29.31 -22.95
C SER A 751 -27.39 -27.97 -23.04
N ASN A 752 -26.06 -27.96 -22.83
CA ASN A 752 -25.27 -26.74 -22.77
C ASN A 752 -23.95 -26.82 -23.56
N THR A 753 -23.75 -27.86 -24.38
CA THR A 753 -22.55 -27.97 -25.21
C THR A 753 -22.91 -27.98 -26.70
N PHE A 754 -22.07 -27.30 -27.47
CA PHE A 754 -22.17 -27.16 -28.92
C PHE A 754 -20.84 -27.46 -29.57
N ALA A 755 -20.83 -27.95 -30.78
CA ALA A 755 -19.62 -28.21 -31.54
C ALA A 755 -19.71 -27.71 -32.99
N LEU A 756 -18.57 -27.26 -33.48
CA LEU A 756 -18.33 -26.97 -34.90
C LEU A 756 -17.07 -27.71 -35.34
N THR A 757 -17.15 -28.52 -36.36
CA THR A 757 -16.01 -29.27 -36.91
C THR A 757 -15.62 -28.69 -38.26
N PHE A 758 -14.34 -28.36 -38.38
CA PHE A 758 -13.69 -28.03 -39.65
C PHE A 758 -12.98 -29.26 -40.16
N ALA A 759 -13.41 -29.69 -41.36
CA ALA A 759 -12.71 -30.78 -42.05
C ALA A 759 -11.32 -30.28 -42.55
N THR A 760 -10.39 -31.22 -42.79
CA THR A 760 -9.07 -30.87 -43.26
C THR A 760 -8.99 -29.99 -44.51
N ASN A 761 -9.95 -30.13 -45.41
CA ASN A 761 -10.07 -29.33 -46.63
C ASN A 761 -10.73 -27.96 -46.44
N GLN A 762 -11.15 -27.64 -45.23
CA GLN A 762 -11.76 -26.35 -44.88
C GLN A 762 -10.79 -25.39 -44.15
N ILE A 763 -9.62 -25.93 -43.77
CA ILE A 763 -8.58 -25.19 -43.08
C ILE A 763 -7.55 -24.83 -44.14
N PRO A 764 -7.28 -23.54 -44.42
CA PRO A 764 -6.23 -23.12 -45.34
C PRO A 764 -4.87 -23.62 -44.86
N ASP A 765 -3.98 -23.99 -45.81
CA ASP A 765 -2.60 -24.35 -45.54
C ASP A 765 -1.78 -23.18 -44.96
#